data_d41fb60ba67290cfb56a53eb2322356e
#
_entry.id   d41fb60ba67290cfb56a53eb2322356e
#
_cell.length_a   1.000
_cell.length_b   1.000
_cell.length_c   1.000
_cell.angle_alpha   90.00
_cell.angle_beta   90.00
_cell.angle_gamma   90.00
#
_symmetry.space_group_name_H-M   'P 1'
#
loop_
_entity.id
_entity.type
_entity.pdbx_description
1 polymer ?
#
loop_
_entity_poly.entity_id
_entity_poly.type
_entity_poly.pdbx_seq_one_letter_code
_entity_poly.pdbx_strand_id
1 'polypeptide(L)'
;MSSPIAITVPPAGNWRGRLAHWTNTESLLQHEDKIMLLLTLIIGALVGLVVAAFIYVTENLGARMYPAGGAAWRRVLIPTGGALITGYLLSRFFSNARGSGIPQTKAALFLRDGFISLRTVLGKFGCCSASLASGIALGREGPSVQVGAGIASVLGRRLGLGPSRIRELIPVGAAAALAAAFNTPVAAVLFTLEEVMGDLHAPVLGSIVLGSATSWVTLHLLLGDEPLFHVPSYQLVSPIEFVTYALLGIAGGFVSVAFVKLLLGIRKYCLSMPRSTEWWQPTMGGLAVGLMGWFVPDVLGVGYGHVSEALNGQMTLEVMALLVVLKVLATTSCYGTGNAGGIFGPALFIGAMLGGAVGTVAHQLLPDFTGGVGAYALVGMGALFAGIVRAPLTSVIMIFEMTRDYSIIVPLMIANLISFYISYRLQKEPIYEALQHQDGLHLPSGLRYRQGLLIVRDAAEAPQQVLTRTDRVEDARGHLDADRNAWPVMDGGRLAGTITLAQVEQEIEAGRGDRVLGELLPADVPNPLLTSDTFPHLHMDHPLDMALRRMAHSKLNVLPVVGRADIRDLKGIVSLKDILQAYGVTGDKSQAKLESEEIRMSRRLVPGVIAAGLAVLLVIGFLNYYYRSARSQRADQYYKTGHELLQQDHDEEAVQQFRDALSAAPGNTQYRLELGLALAKAGHPAEASVYLNALLKRDPENALASLGEARIAAAQGKSADAVKLYHRAIDGSWLAGQEQNRMQARFELATLLEKNGQGTQAIAELLAALGPAARDTVVRKKIGSLLLSYGAPREAADVFRNLIQLDDRDAQAYAGLGQAELALENYPEAHAAFLKALQWNPSDEMSKPYLDLSARVLALDPNARGLRAAARYQRSKELLQAEVMRIQHCQTGPTAQAQKALTANPRRSEMEDAAEMNLQLAEDLWMQEQKLCTPALSPNAGDAVGRVLARLSAR
;
A
#
# COMPACT_ATOMS: atom_id res chain seq x y z
N MET A 1 -46.25 -31.69 -34.55
CA MET A 1 -47.23 -31.67 -33.45
C MET A 1 -46.45 -31.67 -32.16
N SER A 2 -46.18 -30.47 -31.64
CA SER A 2 -45.41 -30.23 -30.44
C SER A 2 -46.37 -29.63 -29.38
N SER A 3 -46.51 -30.37 -28.26
CA SER A 3 -47.35 -29.97 -27.15
C SER A 3 -46.65 -28.84 -26.37
N PRO A 4 -47.37 -27.81 -25.88
CA PRO A 4 -46.78 -26.76 -25.05
C PRO A 4 -46.62 -27.22 -23.61
N ILE A 5 -45.41 -26.97 -23.06
CA ILE A 5 -45.10 -27.16 -21.64
C ILE A 5 -45.89 -26.14 -20.87
N ALA A 6 -46.85 -26.55 -20.09
CA ALA A 6 -47.60 -25.73 -19.16
C ALA A 6 -46.70 -25.38 -17.97
N ILE A 7 -46.28 -24.11 -17.82
CA ILE A 7 -45.65 -23.59 -16.65
C ILE A 7 -46.73 -23.43 -15.56
N THR A 8 -46.80 -24.40 -14.64
CA THR A 8 -47.61 -24.29 -13.44
C THR A 8 -46.93 -23.32 -12.45
N VAL A 9 -47.48 -22.12 -12.31
CA VAL A 9 -47.17 -21.18 -11.23
C VAL A 9 -47.66 -21.81 -9.91
N PRO A 10 -46.76 -22.06 -8.93
CA PRO A 10 -47.23 -22.57 -7.65
C PRO A 10 -48.03 -21.50 -6.90
N PRO A 11 -49.09 -21.88 -6.15
CA PRO A 11 -49.91 -20.95 -5.41
C PRO A 11 -49.12 -20.17 -4.36
N ALA A 12 -49.45 -18.93 -4.14
CA ALA A 12 -48.85 -18.05 -3.16
C ALA A 12 -48.97 -18.67 -1.75
N GLY A 13 -47.97 -19.51 -1.42
CA GLY A 13 -47.94 -20.26 -0.19
C GLY A 13 -47.40 -19.43 0.95
N ASN A 14 -48.22 -19.32 1.93
CA ASN A 14 -48.06 -18.98 3.32
C ASN A 14 -46.61 -18.70 3.76
N TRP A 15 -46.17 -17.46 3.70
CA TRP A 15 -44.87 -17.01 4.18
C TRP A 15 -44.64 -17.32 5.67
N ARG A 16 -45.71 -17.40 6.47
CA ARG A 16 -45.69 -17.88 7.87
C ARG A 16 -45.32 -19.37 7.97
N GLY A 17 -45.76 -20.22 7.03
CA GLY A 17 -45.36 -21.65 6.99
C GLY A 17 -43.88 -21.84 6.57
N ARG A 18 -43.36 -20.98 5.68
CA ARG A 18 -41.91 -21.01 5.34
C ARG A 18 -41.06 -20.53 6.50
N LEU A 19 -41.45 -19.49 7.24
CA LEU A 19 -40.77 -19.07 8.46
C LEU A 19 -40.84 -20.15 9.55
N ALA A 20 -41.96 -20.84 9.71
CA ALA A 20 -42.08 -21.95 10.66
C ALA A 20 -41.21 -23.16 10.27
N HIS A 21 -41.00 -23.41 9.00
CA HIS A 21 -40.08 -24.47 8.52
C HIS A 21 -38.61 -24.08 8.75
N TRP A 22 -38.28 -22.77 8.67
CA TRP A 22 -36.94 -22.25 9.00
C TRP A 22 -36.69 -22.21 10.52
N THR A 23 -37.73 -22.17 11.34
CA THR A 23 -37.65 -22.22 12.80
C THR A 23 -37.78 -23.64 13.35
N ASN A 24 -37.85 -24.68 12.50
CA ASN A 24 -37.83 -26.06 12.98
C ASN A 24 -36.39 -26.39 13.43
N THR A 25 -36.17 -26.13 14.74
CA THR A 25 -34.88 -26.28 15.42
C THR A 25 -34.32 -27.71 15.38
N GLU A 26 -35.12 -28.73 15.15
CA GLU A 26 -34.65 -30.11 15.00
C GLU A 26 -33.93 -30.37 13.67
N SER A 27 -34.33 -29.70 12.57
CA SER A 27 -33.66 -29.82 11.29
C SER A 27 -32.34 -29.00 11.23
N LEU A 28 -32.22 -27.93 12.03
CA LEU A 28 -31.00 -27.15 12.16
C LEU A 28 -29.95 -27.83 13.04
N LEU A 29 -30.40 -28.57 14.05
CA LEU A 29 -29.51 -29.32 14.96
C LEU A 29 -28.85 -30.55 14.29
N GLN A 30 -29.43 -31.07 13.20
CA GLN A 30 -28.85 -32.15 12.39
C GLN A 30 -27.73 -31.66 11.45
N HIS A 31 -27.43 -30.33 11.42
CA HIS A 31 -26.43 -29.76 10.53
C HIS A 31 -25.42 -28.92 11.35
N GLU A 32 -24.67 -29.55 12.22
CA GLU A 32 -23.59 -28.91 13.02
C GLU A 32 -22.68 -27.98 12.18
N ASP A 33 -22.34 -28.41 10.96
CA ASP A 33 -21.47 -27.64 10.06
C ASP A 33 -22.08 -26.28 9.67
N LYS A 34 -23.39 -26.20 9.49
CA LYS A 34 -24.07 -24.93 9.14
C LYS A 34 -24.07 -23.95 10.30
N ILE A 35 -24.19 -24.45 11.53
CA ILE A 35 -24.12 -23.65 12.76
C ILE A 35 -22.70 -23.14 12.97
N MET A 36 -21.70 -23.98 12.75
CA MET A 36 -20.29 -23.58 12.84
C MET A 36 -19.95 -22.52 11.78
N LEU A 37 -20.47 -22.66 10.57
CA LEU A 37 -20.30 -21.66 9.51
C LEU A 37 -20.95 -20.31 9.87
N LEU A 38 -22.19 -20.31 10.38
CA LEU A 38 -22.86 -19.10 10.85
C LEU A 38 -22.12 -18.44 12.01
N LEU A 39 -21.62 -19.25 12.94
CA LEU A 39 -20.84 -18.78 14.07
C LEU A 39 -19.51 -18.15 13.63
N THR A 40 -18.88 -18.71 12.60
CA THR A 40 -17.68 -18.15 11.98
C THR A 40 -17.93 -16.76 11.40
N LEU A 41 -19.05 -16.55 10.71
CA LEU A 41 -19.44 -15.24 10.18
C LEU A 41 -19.66 -14.23 11.33
N ILE A 42 -20.37 -14.63 12.39
CA ILE A 42 -20.61 -13.76 13.55
C ILE A 42 -19.30 -13.41 14.26
N ILE A 43 -18.40 -14.37 14.45
CA ILE A 43 -17.06 -14.13 15.03
C ILE A 43 -16.30 -13.15 14.14
N GLY A 44 -16.24 -13.38 12.82
CA GLY A 44 -15.56 -12.48 11.88
C GLY A 44 -16.07 -11.05 11.98
N ALA A 45 -17.39 -10.86 11.93
CA ALA A 45 -18.01 -9.53 12.01
C ALA A 45 -17.76 -8.85 13.36
N LEU A 46 -17.93 -9.58 14.48
CA LEU A 46 -17.70 -9.04 15.82
C LEU A 46 -16.23 -8.69 16.07
N VAL A 47 -15.31 -9.54 15.62
CA VAL A 47 -13.87 -9.28 15.73
C VAL A 47 -13.47 -8.09 14.87
N GLY A 48 -13.97 -7.98 13.64
CA GLY A 48 -13.74 -6.82 12.76
C GLY A 48 -14.21 -5.52 13.40
N LEU A 49 -15.40 -5.52 14.01
CA LEU A 49 -15.92 -4.38 14.76
C LEU A 49 -15.02 -3.98 15.95
N VAL A 50 -14.59 -4.96 16.76
CA VAL A 50 -13.75 -4.71 17.94
C VAL A 50 -12.37 -4.22 17.54
N VAL A 51 -11.78 -4.76 16.46
CA VAL A 51 -10.48 -4.29 15.95
C VAL A 51 -10.61 -2.88 15.34
N ALA A 52 -11.67 -2.57 14.60
CA ALA A 52 -11.93 -1.22 14.12
C ALA A 52 -12.05 -0.22 15.29
N ALA A 53 -12.74 -0.59 16.37
CA ALA A 53 -12.81 0.21 17.60
C ALA A 53 -11.42 0.38 18.25
N PHE A 54 -10.59 -0.68 18.23
CA PHE A 54 -9.23 -0.65 18.78
C PHE A 54 -8.34 0.34 17.98
N ILE A 55 -8.43 0.31 16.64
CA ILE A 55 -7.74 1.25 15.75
C ILE A 55 -8.17 2.68 16.08
N TYR A 56 -9.47 2.93 16.09
CA TYR A 56 -10.04 4.25 16.35
C TYR A 56 -9.60 4.83 17.72
N VAL A 57 -9.67 4.01 18.78
CA VAL A 57 -9.29 4.44 20.14
C VAL A 57 -7.80 4.75 20.23
N THR A 58 -6.94 3.88 19.66
CA THR A 58 -5.48 4.08 19.73
C THR A 58 -5.02 5.30 18.97
N GLU A 59 -5.57 5.56 17.78
CA GLU A 59 -5.20 6.70 16.93
C GLU A 59 -5.73 8.04 17.51
N ASN A 60 -7.01 8.12 17.81
CA ASN A 60 -7.59 9.37 18.33
C ASN A 60 -7.07 9.75 19.72
N LEU A 61 -6.86 8.77 20.60
CA LEU A 61 -6.35 9.05 21.93
C LEU A 61 -4.85 9.42 21.85
N GLY A 62 -4.07 8.75 21.01
CA GLY A 62 -2.66 9.07 20.77
C GLY A 62 -2.46 10.50 20.25
N ALA A 63 -3.22 10.88 19.22
CA ALA A 63 -3.19 12.22 18.65
C ALA A 63 -3.49 13.34 19.68
N ARG A 64 -4.29 13.06 20.71
CA ARG A 64 -4.57 14.00 21.81
C ARG A 64 -3.50 14.02 22.88
N MET A 65 -2.88 12.88 23.16
CA MET A 65 -1.88 12.73 24.22
C MET A 65 -0.56 13.43 23.87
N TYR A 66 -0.06 13.22 22.63
CA TYR A 66 1.19 13.82 22.16
C TYR A 66 1.03 14.41 20.75
N PRO A 67 0.29 15.51 20.61
CA PRO A 67 0.07 16.15 19.33
C PRO A 67 1.39 16.62 18.69
N ALA A 68 1.43 16.65 17.36
CA ALA A 68 2.53 17.26 16.63
C ALA A 68 2.72 18.72 17.07
N GLY A 69 3.96 19.13 17.33
CA GLY A 69 4.26 20.47 17.88
C GLY A 69 3.99 20.66 19.37
N GLY A 70 3.50 19.64 20.10
CA GLY A 70 3.23 19.69 21.53
C GLY A 70 4.50 19.82 22.39
N ALA A 71 4.34 20.28 23.63
CA ALA A 71 5.44 20.48 24.56
C ALA A 71 6.27 19.21 24.79
N ALA A 72 7.59 19.30 24.70
CA ALA A 72 8.53 18.18 24.74
C ALA A 72 8.39 17.31 26.02
N TRP A 73 8.06 17.90 27.16
CA TRP A 73 7.87 17.16 28.41
C TRP A 73 6.75 16.11 28.34
N ARG A 74 5.72 16.35 27.51
CA ARG A 74 4.63 15.38 27.29
C ARG A 74 5.15 14.08 26.71
N ARG A 75 6.16 14.15 25.82
CA ARG A 75 6.77 12.99 25.16
C ARG A 75 7.51 12.07 26.15
N VAL A 76 7.88 12.57 27.32
CA VAL A 76 8.49 11.78 28.40
C VAL A 76 7.46 11.33 29.43
N LEU A 77 6.66 12.27 29.95
CA LEU A 77 5.75 11.96 31.07
C LEU A 77 4.59 11.07 30.65
N ILE A 78 4.06 11.22 29.44
CA ILE A 78 2.90 10.44 29.01
C ILE A 78 3.25 8.98 28.79
N PRO A 79 4.32 8.59 28.05
CA PRO A 79 4.73 7.17 27.94
C PRO A 79 5.11 6.58 29.29
N THR A 80 5.82 7.34 30.15
CA THR A 80 6.23 6.89 31.48
C THR A 80 5.01 6.64 32.38
N GLY A 81 4.08 7.59 32.46
CA GLY A 81 2.85 7.48 33.25
C GLY A 81 1.90 6.42 32.70
N GLY A 82 1.75 6.34 31.37
CA GLY A 82 0.96 5.30 30.71
C GLY A 82 1.50 3.90 30.98
N ALA A 83 2.81 3.71 30.90
CA ALA A 83 3.47 2.44 31.25
C ALA A 83 3.31 2.08 32.73
N LEU A 84 3.36 3.05 33.64
CA LEU A 84 3.13 2.82 35.08
C LEU A 84 1.70 2.35 35.35
N ILE A 85 0.70 3.04 34.80
CA ILE A 85 -0.71 2.70 34.97
C ILE A 85 -1.01 1.33 34.36
N THR A 86 -0.59 1.09 33.11
CA THR A 86 -0.81 -0.20 32.44
C THR A 86 -0.05 -1.33 33.11
N GLY A 87 1.17 -1.10 33.59
CA GLY A 87 1.97 -2.06 34.36
C GLY A 87 1.27 -2.49 35.65
N TYR A 88 0.74 -1.53 36.41
CA TYR A 88 -0.06 -1.82 37.60
C TYR A 88 -1.33 -2.61 37.28
N LEU A 89 -2.09 -2.21 36.27
CA LEU A 89 -3.31 -2.93 35.85
C LEU A 89 -3.01 -4.36 35.38
N LEU A 90 -1.95 -4.55 34.62
CA LEU A 90 -1.51 -5.85 34.12
C LEU A 90 -1.06 -6.77 35.26
N SER A 91 -0.30 -6.27 36.22
CA SER A 91 0.20 -7.08 37.34
C SER A 91 -0.92 -7.43 38.31
N ARG A 92 -1.84 -6.50 38.64
CA ARG A 92 -2.83 -6.69 39.69
C ARG A 92 -4.16 -7.28 39.23
N PHE A 93 -4.60 -6.92 38.03
CA PHE A 93 -5.95 -7.26 37.55
C PHE A 93 -5.96 -8.14 36.29
N PHE A 94 -5.00 -7.98 35.37
CA PHE A 94 -5.05 -8.58 34.03
C PHE A 94 -3.77 -9.35 33.67
N SER A 95 -3.24 -10.18 34.57
CA SER A 95 -1.96 -10.89 34.37
C SER A 95 -1.88 -11.68 33.05
N ASN A 96 -2.99 -12.32 32.64
CA ASN A 96 -3.07 -13.07 31.38
C ASN A 96 -3.13 -12.18 30.12
N ALA A 97 -3.25 -10.86 30.26
CA ALA A 97 -3.22 -9.90 29.18
C ALA A 97 -1.80 -9.34 28.88
N ARG A 98 -0.77 -9.72 29.68
CA ARG A 98 0.62 -9.31 29.49
C ARG A 98 1.23 -9.95 28.23
N GLY A 99 2.20 -9.28 27.59
CA GLY A 99 2.92 -9.78 26.42
C GLY A 99 2.25 -9.48 25.07
N SER A 100 2.77 -10.11 23.98
CA SER A 100 2.34 -9.86 22.60
C SER A 100 0.89 -10.28 22.30
N GLY A 101 0.45 -11.40 22.82
CA GLY A 101 -0.87 -12.00 22.52
C GLY A 101 -0.78 -13.26 21.67
N ILE A 102 0.17 -13.36 20.75
CA ILE A 102 0.36 -14.53 19.87
C ILE A 102 0.82 -15.76 20.68
N PRO A 103 1.88 -15.69 21.54
CA PRO A 103 2.27 -16.81 22.38
C PRO A 103 1.14 -17.29 23.29
N GLN A 104 0.35 -16.36 23.85
CA GLN A 104 -0.78 -16.67 24.73
C GLN A 104 -1.93 -17.34 23.97
N THR A 105 -2.15 -16.98 22.71
CA THR A 105 -3.15 -17.61 21.83
C THR A 105 -2.72 -19.03 21.46
N LYS A 106 -1.45 -19.25 21.12
CA LYS A 106 -0.88 -20.60 20.91
C LYS A 106 -1.02 -21.45 22.17
N ALA A 107 -0.69 -20.91 23.33
CA ALA A 107 -0.85 -21.62 24.59
C ALA A 107 -2.33 -21.97 24.90
N ALA A 108 -3.27 -21.09 24.57
CA ALA A 108 -4.69 -21.38 24.72
C ALA A 108 -5.15 -22.50 23.77
N LEU A 109 -4.67 -22.48 22.51
CA LEU A 109 -5.00 -23.48 21.49
C LEU A 109 -4.50 -24.89 21.88
N PHE A 110 -3.24 -24.99 22.30
CA PHE A 110 -2.58 -26.28 22.50
C PHE A 110 -2.60 -26.81 23.93
N LEU A 111 -2.63 -25.95 24.97
CA LEU A 111 -2.49 -26.35 26.36
C LEU A 111 -3.74 -26.11 27.24
N ARG A 112 -4.69 -25.28 26.76
CA ARG A 112 -5.83 -24.83 27.57
C ARG A 112 -7.18 -25.06 26.91
N ASP A 113 -7.30 -26.03 26.04
CA ASP A 113 -8.55 -26.41 25.35
C ASP A 113 -9.29 -25.19 24.71
N GLY A 114 -8.56 -24.25 24.18
CA GLY A 114 -9.13 -23.04 23.61
C GLY A 114 -9.63 -22.02 24.65
N PHE A 115 -9.30 -22.16 25.94
CA PHE A 115 -9.81 -21.29 27.00
C PHE A 115 -9.09 -19.93 27.04
N ILE A 116 -9.81 -18.84 26.70
CA ILE A 116 -9.43 -17.45 26.95
C ILE A 116 -10.57 -16.76 27.68
N SER A 117 -10.31 -16.15 28.84
CA SER A 117 -11.37 -15.52 29.65
C SER A 117 -11.78 -14.16 29.09
N LEU A 118 -13.04 -13.76 29.27
CA LEU A 118 -13.51 -12.41 28.90
C LEU A 118 -12.71 -11.31 29.62
N ARG A 119 -12.28 -11.56 30.85
CA ARG A 119 -11.41 -10.64 31.60
C ARG A 119 -10.09 -10.42 30.88
N THR A 120 -9.50 -11.46 30.27
CA THR A 120 -8.30 -11.35 29.48
C THR A 120 -8.53 -10.50 28.21
N VAL A 121 -9.66 -10.71 27.52
CA VAL A 121 -10.05 -9.94 26.31
C VAL A 121 -10.16 -8.45 26.65
N LEU A 122 -10.95 -8.11 27.68
CA LEU A 122 -11.15 -6.71 28.11
C LEU A 122 -9.85 -6.07 28.62
N GLY A 123 -9.07 -6.82 29.41
CA GLY A 123 -7.78 -6.36 29.91
C GLY A 123 -6.77 -6.14 28.79
N LYS A 124 -6.74 -7.04 27.78
CA LYS A 124 -5.87 -6.88 26.62
C LYS A 124 -6.24 -5.65 25.78
N PHE A 125 -7.52 -5.51 25.44
CA PHE A 125 -8.03 -4.36 24.72
C PHE A 125 -7.73 -3.04 25.46
N GLY A 126 -8.11 -2.92 26.74
CA GLY A 126 -7.96 -1.67 27.50
C GLY A 126 -6.52 -1.32 27.80
N CYS A 127 -5.70 -2.27 28.31
CA CYS A 127 -4.30 -1.99 28.62
C CYS A 127 -3.45 -1.72 27.39
N CYS A 128 -3.70 -2.42 26.26
CA CYS A 128 -2.98 -2.13 25.03
C CYS A 128 -3.40 -0.79 24.41
N SER A 129 -4.70 -0.46 24.40
CA SER A 129 -5.16 0.85 23.94
C SER A 129 -4.48 1.99 24.73
N ALA A 130 -4.46 1.88 26.07
CA ALA A 130 -3.82 2.87 26.93
C ALA A 130 -2.30 2.95 26.72
N SER A 131 -1.64 1.80 26.59
CA SER A 131 -0.19 1.69 26.34
C SER A 131 0.18 2.37 25.02
N LEU A 132 -0.47 1.97 23.90
CA LEU A 132 -0.18 2.51 22.58
C LEU A 132 -0.53 3.99 22.46
N ALA A 133 -1.68 4.40 22.98
CA ALA A 133 -2.10 5.79 23.01
C ALA A 133 -1.17 6.69 23.81
N SER A 134 -0.47 6.14 24.83
CA SER A 134 0.55 6.88 25.57
C SER A 134 1.90 7.03 24.84
N GLY A 135 2.07 6.44 23.65
CA GLY A 135 3.29 6.58 22.84
C GLY A 135 4.30 5.45 23.02
N ILE A 136 3.94 4.36 23.69
CA ILE A 136 4.79 3.16 23.81
C ILE A 136 5.05 2.56 22.41
N ALA A 137 6.33 2.31 22.10
CA ALA A 137 6.80 1.88 20.79
C ALA A 137 6.53 0.37 20.52
N LEU A 138 5.27 -0.02 20.57
CA LEU A 138 4.76 -1.38 20.33
C LEU A 138 3.63 -1.35 19.30
N GLY A 139 3.21 -2.54 18.81
CA GLY A 139 2.15 -2.69 17.83
C GLY A 139 0.84 -3.21 18.42
N ARG A 140 -0.26 -3.00 17.71
CA ARG A 140 -1.62 -3.42 18.07
C ARG A 140 -1.98 -4.82 17.55
N GLU A 141 -1.25 -5.37 16.61
CA GLU A 141 -1.60 -6.54 15.81
C GLU A 141 -1.59 -7.82 16.64
N GLY A 142 -0.51 -8.06 17.40
CA GLY A 142 -0.43 -9.22 18.32
C GLY A 142 -1.53 -9.21 19.40
N PRO A 143 -1.76 -8.09 20.08
CA PRO A 143 -2.92 -7.92 20.97
C PRO A 143 -4.26 -8.19 20.30
N SER A 144 -4.47 -7.74 19.08
CA SER A 144 -5.70 -8.01 18.30
C SER A 144 -5.93 -9.50 18.11
N VAL A 145 -4.87 -10.29 17.83
CA VAL A 145 -4.96 -11.76 17.70
C VAL A 145 -5.52 -12.39 18.99
N GLN A 146 -5.02 -11.99 20.15
CA GLN A 146 -5.50 -12.53 21.43
C GLN A 146 -6.94 -12.08 21.76
N VAL A 147 -7.29 -10.85 21.40
CA VAL A 147 -8.66 -10.32 21.56
C VAL A 147 -9.61 -11.09 20.66
N GLY A 148 -9.31 -11.28 19.36
CA GLY A 148 -10.16 -12.02 18.42
C GLY A 148 -10.32 -13.49 18.79
N ALA A 149 -9.21 -14.17 19.09
CA ALA A 149 -9.23 -15.54 19.60
C ALA A 149 -10.03 -15.66 20.92
N GLY A 150 -9.90 -14.65 21.79
CA GLY A 150 -10.63 -14.59 23.05
C GLY A 150 -12.14 -14.38 22.86
N ILE A 151 -12.56 -13.56 21.90
CA ILE A 151 -13.97 -13.39 21.52
C ILE A 151 -14.54 -14.72 21.03
N ALA A 152 -13.82 -15.42 20.14
CA ALA A 152 -14.20 -16.74 19.65
C ALA A 152 -14.34 -17.75 20.80
N SER A 153 -13.38 -17.78 21.72
CA SER A 153 -13.41 -18.64 22.91
C SER A 153 -14.59 -18.35 23.83
N VAL A 154 -14.84 -17.06 24.12
CA VAL A 154 -15.95 -16.65 25.01
C VAL A 154 -17.30 -16.97 24.38
N LEU A 155 -17.45 -16.69 23.07
CA LEU A 155 -18.68 -16.97 22.36
C LEU A 155 -18.96 -18.47 22.29
N GLY A 156 -17.98 -19.29 21.91
CA GLY A 156 -18.10 -20.74 21.85
C GLY A 156 -18.52 -21.35 23.20
N ARG A 157 -17.92 -20.90 24.31
CA ARG A 157 -18.30 -21.34 25.66
C ARG A 157 -19.67 -20.88 26.09
N ARG A 158 -20.07 -19.63 25.77
CA ARG A 158 -21.44 -19.18 26.11
C ARG A 158 -22.51 -19.93 25.32
N LEU A 159 -22.16 -20.46 24.19
CA LEU A 159 -23.00 -21.31 23.36
C LEU A 159 -22.93 -22.77 23.76
N GLY A 160 -22.14 -23.16 24.78
CA GLY A 160 -22.04 -24.52 25.28
C GLY A 160 -21.31 -25.49 24.34
N LEU A 161 -20.43 -24.99 23.47
CA LEU A 161 -19.63 -25.83 22.57
C LEU A 161 -18.59 -26.63 23.36
N GLY A 162 -18.31 -27.85 22.94
CA GLY A 162 -17.24 -28.69 23.50
C GLY A 162 -15.84 -28.13 23.24
N PRO A 163 -14.83 -28.54 24.04
CA PRO A 163 -13.46 -28.04 23.93
C PRO A 163 -12.84 -28.19 22.54
N SER A 164 -13.12 -29.30 21.84
CA SER A 164 -12.63 -29.53 20.46
C SER A 164 -13.12 -28.45 19.49
N ARG A 165 -14.43 -28.13 19.53
CA ARG A 165 -15.03 -27.11 18.70
C ARG A 165 -14.55 -25.68 19.04
N ILE A 166 -14.34 -25.42 20.35
CA ILE A 166 -13.75 -24.12 20.78
C ILE A 166 -12.34 -23.97 20.24
N ARG A 167 -11.52 -25.05 20.26
CA ARG A 167 -10.17 -25.03 19.64
C ARG A 167 -10.21 -24.70 18.15
N GLU A 168 -11.20 -25.21 17.41
CA GLU A 168 -11.39 -24.89 15.98
C GLU A 168 -11.73 -23.40 15.74
N LEU A 169 -12.40 -22.73 16.69
CA LEU A 169 -12.77 -21.31 16.59
C LEU A 169 -11.64 -20.33 16.94
N ILE A 170 -10.64 -20.77 17.72
CA ILE A 170 -9.50 -19.90 18.09
C ILE A 170 -8.76 -19.37 16.87
N PRO A 171 -8.34 -20.21 15.89
CA PRO A 171 -7.70 -19.74 14.66
C PRO A 171 -8.60 -18.81 13.83
N VAL A 172 -9.91 -19.06 13.82
CA VAL A 172 -10.89 -18.19 13.12
C VAL A 172 -10.85 -16.77 13.69
N GLY A 173 -10.93 -16.65 15.03
CA GLY A 173 -10.86 -15.35 15.70
C GLY A 173 -9.49 -14.67 15.53
N ALA A 174 -8.41 -15.44 15.51
CA ALA A 174 -7.05 -14.94 15.31
C ALA A 174 -6.87 -14.36 13.88
N ALA A 175 -7.30 -15.10 12.85
CA ALA A 175 -7.25 -14.65 11.46
C ALA A 175 -8.16 -13.44 11.22
N ALA A 176 -9.39 -13.46 11.75
CA ALA A 176 -10.31 -12.34 11.67
C ALA A 176 -9.71 -11.04 12.26
N ALA A 177 -9.00 -11.15 13.38
CA ALA A 177 -8.34 -10.00 14.01
C ALA A 177 -7.19 -9.43 13.17
N LEU A 178 -6.36 -10.28 12.58
CA LEU A 178 -5.27 -9.84 11.71
C LEU A 178 -5.77 -9.23 10.41
N ALA A 179 -6.80 -9.85 9.80
CA ALA A 179 -7.43 -9.33 8.60
C ALA A 179 -7.92 -7.89 8.77
N ALA A 180 -8.54 -7.59 9.91
CA ALA A 180 -8.96 -6.23 10.24
C ALA A 180 -7.78 -5.32 10.62
N ALA A 181 -6.77 -5.83 11.35
CA ALA A 181 -5.66 -5.00 11.83
C ALA A 181 -4.74 -4.49 10.72
N PHE A 182 -4.55 -5.29 9.66
CA PHE A 182 -3.67 -4.98 8.52
C PHE A 182 -4.39 -4.71 7.21
N ASN A 183 -5.69 -4.93 7.15
CA ASN A 183 -6.44 -4.88 5.90
C ASN A 183 -5.96 -5.95 4.88
N THR A 184 -5.53 -7.13 5.35
CA THR A 184 -4.91 -8.21 4.56
C THR A 184 -5.54 -9.56 4.89
N PRO A 185 -6.68 -9.93 4.27
CA PRO A 185 -7.41 -11.15 4.61
C PRO A 185 -6.67 -12.44 4.26
N VAL A 186 -5.95 -12.51 3.13
CA VAL A 186 -5.22 -13.73 2.72
C VAL A 186 -3.98 -13.94 3.58
N ALA A 187 -3.21 -12.88 3.82
CA ALA A 187 -2.04 -12.95 4.71
C ALA A 187 -2.42 -13.30 6.14
N ALA A 188 -3.58 -12.85 6.64
CA ALA A 188 -4.08 -13.20 7.96
C ALA A 188 -4.38 -14.70 8.08
N VAL A 189 -4.96 -15.31 7.04
CA VAL A 189 -5.14 -16.76 6.96
C VAL A 189 -3.80 -17.49 7.00
N LEU A 190 -2.87 -17.08 6.13
CA LEU A 190 -1.54 -17.69 6.04
C LEU A 190 -0.78 -17.58 7.36
N PHE A 191 -0.77 -16.40 8.00
CA PHE A 191 -0.16 -16.21 9.30
C PHE A 191 -0.74 -17.14 10.36
N THR A 192 -2.05 -17.29 10.36
CA THR A 192 -2.72 -18.14 11.33
C THR A 192 -2.33 -19.61 11.13
N LEU A 193 -2.22 -20.06 9.89
CA LEU A 193 -1.76 -21.40 9.56
C LEU A 193 -0.26 -21.60 9.83
N GLU A 194 0.57 -20.67 9.35
CA GLU A 194 2.03 -20.76 9.41
C GLU A 194 2.56 -20.59 10.84
N GLU A 195 2.07 -19.57 11.57
CA GLU A 195 2.59 -19.22 12.88
C GLU A 195 1.70 -19.67 14.05
N VAL A 196 0.38 -19.47 14.00
CA VAL A 196 -0.48 -19.79 15.16
C VAL A 196 -0.74 -21.28 15.28
N MET A 197 -1.08 -21.94 14.17
CA MET A 197 -1.36 -23.39 14.14
C MET A 197 -0.11 -24.22 13.87
N GLY A 198 0.83 -23.72 13.09
CA GLY A 198 1.99 -24.47 12.60
C GLY A 198 1.63 -25.56 11.60
N ASP A 199 0.43 -25.49 11.00
CA ASP A 199 -0.08 -26.48 10.05
C ASP A 199 -0.82 -25.81 8.88
N LEU A 200 -0.25 -25.93 7.67
CA LEU A 200 -0.84 -25.40 6.44
C LEU A 200 -1.97 -26.27 5.87
N HIS A 201 -2.15 -27.51 6.34
CA HIS A 201 -3.20 -28.44 5.89
C HIS A 201 -4.33 -28.60 6.93
N ALA A 202 -4.59 -27.54 7.70
CA ALA A 202 -5.58 -27.59 8.77
C ALA A 202 -7.01 -27.86 8.22
N PRO A 203 -7.75 -28.80 8.83
CA PRO A 203 -9.12 -29.11 8.39
C PRO A 203 -10.07 -27.91 8.52
N VAL A 204 -9.76 -26.96 9.40
CA VAL A 204 -10.55 -25.74 9.65
C VAL A 204 -10.24 -24.57 8.69
N LEU A 205 -9.47 -24.81 7.62
CA LEU A 205 -9.06 -23.77 6.67
C LEU A 205 -10.26 -22.96 6.13
N GLY A 206 -11.35 -23.62 5.75
CA GLY A 206 -12.53 -22.94 5.23
C GLY A 206 -13.15 -21.95 6.21
N SER A 207 -13.24 -22.32 7.49
CA SER A 207 -13.73 -21.44 8.55
C SER A 207 -12.79 -20.27 8.80
N ILE A 208 -11.47 -20.48 8.75
CA ILE A 208 -10.46 -19.42 8.92
C ILE A 208 -10.59 -18.39 7.79
N VAL A 209 -10.67 -18.84 6.53
CA VAL A 209 -10.87 -17.97 5.34
C VAL A 209 -12.15 -17.17 5.46
N LEU A 210 -13.26 -17.82 5.82
CA LEU A 210 -14.55 -17.16 5.94
C LEU A 210 -14.56 -16.10 7.07
N GLY A 211 -14.00 -16.43 8.24
CA GLY A 211 -13.87 -15.49 9.36
C GLY A 211 -12.98 -14.29 9.03
N SER A 212 -11.86 -14.53 8.36
CA SER A 212 -10.95 -13.50 7.85
C SER A 212 -11.64 -12.56 6.86
N ALA A 213 -12.29 -13.12 5.85
CA ALA A 213 -13.01 -12.36 4.83
C ALA A 213 -14.15 -11.53 5.43
N THR A 214 -14.94 -12.11 6.35
CA THR A 214 -16.04 -11.39 7.00
C THR A 214 -15.55 -10.24 7.86
N SER A 215 -14.45 -10.41 8.58
CA SER A 215 -13.83 -9.37 9.36
C SER A 215 -13.31 -8.24 8.49
N TRP A 216 -12.70 -8.57 7.37
CA TRP A 216 -12.22 -7.62 6.36
C TRP A 216 -13.39 -6.82 5.76
N VAL A 217 -14.49 -7.48 5.36
CA VAL A 217 -15.69 -6.80 4.88
C VAL A 217 -16.25 -5.85 5.95
N THR A 218 -16.30 -6.27 7.22
CA THR A 218 -16.74 -5.42 8.32
C THR A 218 -15.86 -4.18 8.48
N LEU A 219 -14.54 -4.32 8.37
CA LEU A 219 -13.61 -3.20 8.41
C LEU A 219 -13.88 -2.22 7.26
N HIS A 220 -14.05 -2.74 6.03
CA HIS A 220 -14.33 -1.93 4.84
C HIS A 220 -15.65 -1.18 4.92
N LEU A 221 -16.67 -1.79 5.49
CA LEU A 221 -17.94 -1.10 5.74
C LEU A 221 -17.78 0.09 6.70
N LEU A 222 -16.88 -0.02 7.69
CA LEU A 222 -16.67 1.02 8.71
C LEU A 222 -15.65 2.08 8.27
N LEU A 223 -14.49 1.67 7.77
CA LEU A 223 -13.35 2.55 7.50
C LEU A 223 -13.12 2.87 6.02
N GLY A 224 -13.78 2.14 5.10
CA GLY A 224 -13.60 2.30 3.65
C GLY A 224 -12.55 1.36 3.06
N ASP A 225 -12.40 1.38 1.73
CA ASP A 225 -11.50 0.50 0.94
C ASP A 225 -10.16 1.21 0.65
N GLU A 226 -9.48 1.66 1.70
CA GLU A 226 -8.14 2.25 1.52
C GLU A 226 -7.06 1.22 1.92
N PRO A 227 -5.98 1.09 1.14
CA PRO A 227 -4.83 0.29 1.55
C PRO A 227 -4.18 0.91 2.80
N LEU A 228 -3.53 0.10 3.62
CA LEU A 228 -2.88 0.59 4.84
C LEU A 228 -1.77 1.60 4.52
N PHE A 229 -1.10 1.44 3.39
CA PHE A 229 -0.07 2.35 2.87
C PHE A 229 -0.35 2.74 1.43
N HIS A 230 -0.27 4.03 1.12
CA HIS A 230 -0.27 4.53 -0.24
C HIS A 230 1.14 4.45 -0.79
N VAL A 231 1.33 3.60 -1.78
CA VAL A 231 2.63 3.29 -2.34
C VAL A 231 2.63 3.65 -3.81
N PRO A 232 3.64 4.40 -4.32
CA PRO A 232 3.81 4.61 -5.75
C PRO A 232 3.97 3.27 -6.46
N SER A 233 3.51 3.16 -7.72
CA SER A 233 3.74 1.96 -8.52
C SER A 233 5.22 1.83 -8.85
N TYR A 234 5.82 0.68 -8.54
CA TYR A 234 7.21 0.39 -8.83
C TYR A 234 7.36 -0.43 -10.10
N GLN A 235 8.43 -0.14 -10.83
CA GLN A 235 8.87 -0.98 -11.93
C GLN A 235 10.31 -1.39 -11.65
N LEU A 236 10.62 -2.68 -11.87
CA LEU A 236 11.98 -3.17 -11.81
C LEU A 236 12.77 -2.53 -12.94
N VAL A 237 13.82 -1.76 -12.60
CA VAL A 237 14.61 -1.01 -13.60
C VAL A 237 15.66 -1.91 -14.25
N SER A 238 16.33 -2.76 -13.47
CA SER A 238 17.42 -3.61 -13.95
C SER A 238 17.52 -4.92 -13.15
N PRO A 239 17.99 -6.03 -13.77
CA PRO A 239 18.32 -7.26 -13.05
C PRO A 239 19.37 -7.09 -11.93
N ILE A 240 20.18 -6.04 -11.96
CA ILE A 240 21.18 -5.72 -10.93
C ILE A 240 20.50 -5.41 -9.58
N GLU A 241 19.27 -4.92 -9.60
CA GLU A 241 18.49 -4.69 -8.38
C GLU A 241 18.31 -5.93 -7.52
N PHE A 242 18.31 -7.14 -8.10
CA PHE A 242 18.22 -8.36 -7.30
C PHE A 242 19.43 -8.54 -6.37
N VAL A 243 20.60 -8.04 -6.76
CA VAL A 243 21.81 -8.06 -5.90
C VAL A 243 21.63 -7.09 -4.72
N THR A 244 21.12 -5.90 -4.97
CA THR A 244 20.87 -4.91 -3.90
C THR A 244 19.77 -5.37 -2.95
N TYR A 245 18.71 -6.04 -3.44
CA TYR A 245 17.70 -6.68 -2.60
C TYR A 245 18.28 -7.87 -1.80
N ALA A 246 19.20 -8.63 -2.35
CA ALA A 246 19.89 -9.67 -1.60
C ALA A 246 20.75 -9.09 -0.46
N LEU A 247 21.47 -7.98 -0.70
CA LEU A 247 22.22 -7.26 0.33
C LEU A 247 21.28 -6.70 1.41
N LEU A 248 20.11 -6.17 1.02
CA LEU A 248 19.07 -5.75 1.97
C LEU A 248 18.58 -6.95 2.81
N GLY A 249 18.39 -8.11 2.20
CA GLY A 249 18.04 -9.35 2.91
C GLY A 249 19.11 -9.75 3.95
N ILE A 250 20.40 -9.60 3.60
CA ILE A 250 21.51 -9.85 4.53
C ILE A 250 21.47 -8.86 5.71
N ALA A 251 21.35 -7.57 5.44
CA ALA A 251 21.26 -6.54 6.47
C ALA A 251 20.02 -6.78 7.37
N GLY A 252 18.87 -7.07 6.77
CA GLY A 252 17.63 -7.42 7.47
C GLY A 252 17.79 -8.63 8.39
N GLY A 253 18.50 -9.68 7.94
CA GLY A 253 18.81 -10.85 8.75
C GLY A 253 19.62 -10.53 10.00
N PHE A 254 20.68 -9.73 9.88
CA PHE A 254 21.50 -9.31 11.04
C PHE A 254 20.71 -8.41 12.01
N VAL A 255 19.95 -7.44 11.50
CA VAL A 255 19.11 -6.55 12.34
C VAL A 255 18.04 -7.37 13.05
N SER A 256 17.43 -8.36 12.39
CA SER A 256 16.47 -9.28 12.99
C SER A 256 17.07 -10.07 14.16
N VAL A 257 18.25 -10.62 13.99
CA VAL A 257 18.98 -11.35 15.05
C VAL A 257 19.31 -10.42 16.22
N ALA A 258 19.80 -9.22 15.94
CA ALA A 258 20.10 -8.21 16.96
C ALA A 258 18.84 -7.84 17.76
N PHE A 259 17.73 -7.59 17.06
CA PHE A 259 16.43 -7.30 17.67
C PHE A 259 15.96 -8.43 18.61
N VAL A 260 15.96 -9.67 18.12
CA VAL A 260 15.49 -10.83 18.90
C VAL A 260 16.36 -11.06 20.13
N LYS A 261 17.71 -11.06 19.98
CA LYS A 261 18.63 -11.26 21.09
C LYS A 261 18.52 -10.17 22.15
N LEU A 262 18.42 -8.90 21.72
CA LEU A 262 18.28 -7.77 22.64
C LEU A 262 16.97 -7.86 23.42
N LEU A 263 15.86 -8.12 22.73
CA LEU A 263 14.54 -8.27 23.35
C LEU A 263 14.52 -9.39 24.38
N LEU A 264 15.00 -10.59 24.00
CA LEU A 264 15.07 -11.74 24.90
C LEU A 264 16.00 -11.51 26.07
N GLY A 265 17.12 -10.78 25.84
CA GLY A 265 18.09 -10.41 26.87
C GLY A 265 17.50 -9.47 27.93
N ILE A 266 16.85 -8.38 27.48
CA ILE A 266 16.19 -7.42 28.38
C ILE A 266 15.06 -8.14 29.17
N ARG A 267 14.25 -8.95 28.47
CA ARG A 267 13.17 -9.71 29.12
C ARG A 267 13.70 -10.69 30.15
N LYS A 268 14.76 -11.44 29.83
CA LYS A 268 15.41 -12.37 30.76
C LYS A 268 15.89 -11.63 32.01
N TYR A 269 16.48 -10.44 31.85
CA TYR A 269 16.92 -9.60 32.94
C TYR A 269 15.74 -9.16 33.82
N CYS A 270 14.65 -8.65 33.23
CA CYS A 270 13.45 -8.26 33.97
C CYS A 270 12.79 -9.46 34.68
N LEU A 271 12.75 -10.64 34.08
CA LEU A 271 12.21 -11.87 34.72
C LEU A 271 13.09 -12.35 35.90
N SER A 272 14.38 -12.02 35.94
CA SER A 272 15.25 -12.33 37.05
C SER A 272 15.07 -11.41 38.27
N MET A 273 14.36 -10.27 38.08
CA MET A 273 14.05 -9.35 39.18
C MET A 273 12.98 -9.94 40.11
N PRO A 274 12.92 -9.50 41.39
CA PRO A 274 11.90 -9.91 42.33
C PRO A 274 10.47 -9.65 41.80
N ARG A 275 9.54 -10.56 42.03
CA ARG A 275 8.14 -10.42 41.59
C ARG A 275 7.46 -9.15 42.09
N SER A 276 7.88 -8.59 43.20
CA SER A 276 7.41 -7.31 43.76
C SER A 276 7.67 -6.13 42.81
N THR A 277 8.58 -6.25 41.85
CA THR A 277 8.92 -5.18 40.89
C THR A 277 8.09 -5.23 39.61
N GLU A 278 7.35 -6.30 39.35
CA GLU A 278 6.64 -6.55 38.11
C GLU A 278 5.66 -5.42 37.71
N TRP A 279 5.06 -4.73 38.67
CA TRP A 279 4.08 -3.68 38.42
C TRP A 279 4.67 -2.39 37.89
N TRP A 280 5.94 -2.09 38.20
CA TRP A 280 6.60 -0.87 37.73
C TRP A 280 7.67 -1.10 36.65
N GLN A 281 8.08 -2.36 36.40
CA GLN A 281 9.04 -2.69 35.34
C GLN A 281 8.66 -2.05 33.99
N PRO A 282 7.39 -2.04 33.54
CA PRO A 282 6.97 -1.40 32.29
C PRO A 282 7.32 0.10 32.23
N THR A 283 7.36 0.78 33.39
CA THR A 283 7.72 2.20 33.48
C THR A 283 9.14 2.47 33.02
N MET A 284 10.08 1.53 33.23
CA MET A 284 11.45 1.65 32.70
C MET A 284 11.45 1.73 31.17
N GLY A 285 10.67 0.89 30.51
CA GLY A 285 10.51 0.94 29.06
C GLY A 285 9.83 2.22 28.58
N GLY A 286 8.78 2.67 29.30
CA GLY A 286 8.10 3.93 29.03
C GLY A 286 9.01 5.15 29.17
N LEU A 287 9.86 5.17 30.20
CA LEU A 287 10.85 6.23 30.42
C LEU A 287 11.93 6.22 29.33
N ALA A 288 12.45 5.03 28.98
CA ALA A 288 13.46 4.90 27.92
C ALA A 288 12.93 5.43 26.57
N VAL A 289 11.72 5.02 26.19
CA VAL A 289 11.08 5.51 24.96
C VAL A 289 10.75 6.99 25.05
N GLY A 290 10.30 7.48 26.20
CA GLY A 290 10.03 8.89 26.40
C GLY A 290 11.26 9.77 26.27
N LEU A 291 12.41 9.33 26.81
CA LEU A 291 13.69 10.03 26.66
C LEU A 291 14.16 10.04 25.20
N MET A 292 14.01 8.94 24.48
CA MET A 292 14.29 8.91 23.02
C MET A 292 13.35 9.86 22.27
N GLY A 293 12.04 9.87 22.61
CA GLY A 293 11.02 10.73 22.00
C GLY A 293 11.17 12.21 22.34
N TRP A 294 11.94 12.57 23.37
CA TRP A 294 12.30 13.96 23.65
C TRP A 294 13.12 14.55 22.51
N PHE A 295 14.10 13.79 22.02
CA PHE A 295 15.01 14.21 20.95
C PHE A 295 14.46 13.86 19.56
N VAL A 296 13.87 12.67 19.40
CA VAL A 296 13.34 12.16 18.14
C VAL A 296 11.90 11.67 18.34
N PRO A 297 10.90 12.55 18.11
CA PRO A 297 9.49 12.23 18.33
C PRO A 297 8.99 11.02 17.53
N ASP A 298 9.56 10.79 16.34
CA ASP A 298 9.17 9.78 15.36
C ASP A 298 9.36 8.33 15.87
N VAL A 299 10.09 8.17 16.99
CA VAL A 299 10.26 6.87 17.65
C VAL A 299 9.01 6.43 18.42
N LEU A 300 8.14 7.39 18.84
CA LEU A 300 6.97 7.11 19.65
C LEU A 300 5.88 6.33 18.90
N GLY A 301 5.10 5.54 19.64
CA GLY A 301 3.96 4.78 19.13
C GLY A 301 4.31 3.75 18.07
N VAL A 302 3.36 3.37 17.22
CA VAL A 302 3.55 2.38 16.13
C VAL A 302 4.37 2.97 14.98
N GLY A 303 4.09 4.21 14.55
CA GLY A 303 4.85 4.95 13.56
C GLY A 303 4.44 4.73 12.10
N TYR A 304 3.19 4.33 11.81
CA TYR A 304 2.75 4.06 10.43
C TYR A 304 2.79 5.30 9.51
N GLY A 305 2.61 6.51 10.04
CA GLY A 305 2.78 7.75 9.29
C GLY A 305 4.18 7.86 8.68
N HIS A 306 5.22 7.64 9.49
CA HIS A 306 6.61 7.71 9.04
C HIS A 306 6.99 6.57 8.08
N VAL A 307 6.34 5.39 8.22
CA VAL A 307 6.47 4.33 7.20
C VAL A 307 5.97 4.83 5.85
N SER A 308 4.83 5.53 5.81
CA SER A 308 4.31 6.12 4.58
C SER A 308 5.24 7.18 3.99
N GLU A 309 5.86 8.02 4.83
CA GLU A 309 6.86 9.00 4.40
C GLU A 309 8.10 8.33 3.77
N ALA A 310 8.60 7.25 4.40
CA ALA A 310 9.72 6.48 3.85
C ALA A 310 9.36 5.80 2.52
N LEU A 311 8.15 5.24 2.40
CA LEU A 311 7.64 4.62 1.17
C LEU A 311 7.50 5.63 0.03
N ASN A 312 7.20 6.88 0.33
CA ASN A 312 7.12 7.97 -0.66
C ASN A 312 8.45 8.69 -0.89
N GLY A 313 9.55 8.23 -0.28
CA GLY A 313 10.90 8.81 -0.46
C GLY A 313 11.07 10.20 0.16
N GLN A 314 10.25 10.56 1.15
CA GLN A 314 10.25 11.89 1.79
C GLN A 314 11.23 11.98 2.97
N MET A 315 11.89 10.88 3.35
CA MET A 315 12.82 10.84 4.47
C MET A 315 14.28 10.81 4.00
N THR A 316 15.17 11.49 4.75
CA THR A 316 16.60 11.46 4.47
C THR A 316 17.26 10.18 4.99
N LEU A 317 18.42 9.84 4.43
CA LEU A 317 19.21 8.65 4.81
C LEU A 317 19.54 8.66 6.32
N GLU A 318 19.97 9.81 6.84
CA GLU A 318 20.43 9.95 8.23
C GLU A 318 19.27 9.70 9.20
N VAL A 319 18.08 10.24 8.90
CA VAL A 319 16.88 10.05 9.72
C VAL A 319 16.45 8.59 9.70
N MET A 320 16.38 7.95 8.52
CA MET A 320 16.01 6.55 8.42
C MET A 320 17.00 5.63 9.16
N ALA A 321 18.30 5.83 9.00
CA ALA A 321 19.33 5.05 9.69
C ALA A 321 19.26 5.24 11.21
N LEU A 322 19.04 6.46 11.69
CA LEU A 322 18.87 6.76 13.12
C LEU A 322 17.61 6.07 13.67
N LEU A 323 16.50 6.12 12.93
CA LEU A 323 15.25 5.50 13.35
C LEU A 323 15.32 3.97 13.40
N VAL A 324 16.12 3.30 12.54
CA VAL A 324 16.37 1.86 12.66
C VAL A 324 16.91 1.55 14.07
N VAL A 325 17.97 2.24 14.50
CA VAL A 325 18.61 2.01 15.79
C VAL A 325 17.70 2.35 16.95
N LEU A 326 17.12 3.54 16.93
CA LEU A 326 16.26 4.02 18.01
C LEU A 326 15.00 3.17 18.17
N LYS A 327 14.36 2.75 17.07
CA LYS A 327 13.15 1.92 17.15
C LYS A 327 13.45 0.51 17.63
N VAL A 328 14.60 -0.08 17.25
CA VAL A 328 15.07 -1.36 17.82
C VAL A 328 15.20 -1.23 19.32
N LEU A 329 15.92 -0.20 19.83
CA LEU A 329 16.11 0.03 21.26
C LEU A 329 14.78 0.32 21.99
N ALA A 330 13.92 1.15 21.41
CA ALA A 330 12.63 1.53 21.97
C ALA A 330 11.70 0.30 22.11
N THR A 331 11.53 -0.46 21.02
CA THR A 331 10.64 -1.62 21.01
C THR A 331 11.12 -2.73 21.93
N THR A 332 12.43 -3.04 21.91
CA THR A 332 13.00 -4.08 22.76
C THR A 332 12.95 -3.71 24.23
N SER A 333 13.16 -2.43 24.58
CA SER A 333 13.02 -1.92 25.94
C SER A 333 11.57 -1.96 26.39
N CYS A 334 10.61 -1.50 25.59
CA CYS A 334 9.19 -1.54 25.93
C CYS A 334 8.67 -2.96 26.11
N TYR A 335 8.96 -3.85 25.17
CA TYR A 335 8.48 -5.23 25.24
C TYR A 335 9.17 -6.02 26.36
N GLY A 336 10.50 -5.90 26.47
CA GLY A 336 11.31 -6.61 27.46
C GLY A 336 10.94 -6.30 28.90
N THR A 337 10.53 -5.06 29.18
CA THR A 337 10.06 -4.62 30.50
C THR A 337 8.60 -5.00 30.80
N GLY A 338 7.88 -5.54 29.82
CA GLY A 338 6.53 -6.09 29.99
C GLY A 338 5.37 -5.13 29.73
N ASN A 339 5.58 -4.07 28.94
CA ASN A 339 4.49 -3.23 28.43
C ASN A 339 3.52 -4.05 27.57
N ALA A 340 2.25 -3.59 27.52
CA ALA A 340 1.21 -4.24 26.73
C ALA A 340 1.31 -3.81 25.26
N GLY A 341 1.60 -4.74 24.36
CA GLY A 341 1.69 -4.50 22.92
C GLY A 341 2.41 -5.61 22.18
N GLY A 342 2.36 -5.58 20.85
CA GLY A 342 3.00 -6.52 19.95
C GLY A 342 4.29 -5.98 19.35
N ILE A 343 5.08 -6.88 18.76
CA ILE A 343 6.33 -6.53 18.05
C ILE A 343 6.17 -6.44 16.55
N PHE A 344 4.98 -6.72 16.02
CA PHE A 344 4.68 -6.88 14.60
C PHE A 344 4.81 -5.54 13.85
N GLY A 345 4.01 -4.54 14.24
CA GLY A 345 4.08 -3.20 13.65
C GLY A 345 5.46 -2.56 13.71
N PRO A 346 6.13 -2.57 14.88
CA PRO A 346 7.52 -2.11 14.98
C PRO A 346 8.50 -2.84 14.08
N ALA A 347 8.34 -4.15 13.85
CA ALA A 347 9.20 -4.88 12.91
C ALA A 347 9.04 -4.36 11.48
N LEU A 348 7.81 -4.08 11.04
CA LEU A 348 7.56 -3.46 9.73
C LEU A 348 8.17 -2.05 9.64
N PHE A 349 8.03 -1.24 10.69
CA PHE A 349 8.64 0.09 10.75
C PHE A 349 10.16 0.04 10.59
N ILE A 350 10.85 -0.78 11.41
CA ILE A 350 12.30 -0.91 11.35
C ILE A 350 12.73 -1.41 9.96
N GLY A 351 11.96 -2.35 9.39
CA GLY A 351 12.20 -2.86 8.04
C GLY A 351 12.06 -1.80 6.95
N ALA A 352 11.03 -0.94 7.04
CA ALA A 352 10.84 0.18 6.11
C ALA A 352 12.00 1.18 6.17
N MET A 353 12.43 1.55 7.38
CA MET A 353 13.55 2.47 7.57
C MET A 353 14.87 1.87 7.07
N LEU A 354 15.15 0.60 7.38
CA LEU A 354 16.32 -0.11 6.90
C LEU A 354 16.33 -0.22 5.37
N GLY A 355 15.20 -0.63 4.79
CA GLY A 355 15.04 -0.73 3.34
C GLY A 355 15.21 0.61 2.65
N GLY A 356 14.56 1.67 3.17
CA GLY A 356 14.70 3.02 2.66
C GLY A 356 16.15 3.53 2.71
N ALA A 357 16.86 3.29 3.84
CA ALA A 357 18.25 3.67 3.98
C ALA A 357 19.16 2.94 2.96
N VAL A 358 19.01 1.61 2.83
CA VAL A 358 19.75 0.82 1.84
C VAL A 358 19.39 1.25 0.41
N GLY A 359 18.11 1.51 0.13
CA GLY A 359 17.65 1.99 -1.17
C GLY A 359 18.21 3.35 -1.54
N THR A 360 18.29 4.28 -0.59
CA THR A 360 18.91 5.59 -0.82
C THR A 360 20.40 5.44 -1.17
N VAL A 361 21.15 4.61 -0.45
CA VAL A 361 22.56 4.34 -0.75
C VAL A 361 22.71 3.65 -2.11
N ALA A 362 21.87 2.65 -2.41
CA ALA A 362 21.88 1.97 -3.69
C ALA A 362 21.60 2.94 -4.86
N HIS A 363 20.61 3.80 -4.70
CA HIS A 363 20.26 4.78 -5.73
C HIS A 363 21.34 5.86 -5.92
N GLN A 364 22.04 6.26 -4.86
CA GLN A 364 23.17 7.18 -4.97
C GLN A 364 24.38 6.55 -5.68
N LEU A 365 24.62 5.25 -5.46
CA LEU A 365 25.74 4.55 -6.08
C LEU A 365 25.46 4.09 -7.52
N LEU A 366 24.21 3.73 -7.82
CA LEU A 366 23.77 3.12 -9.08
C LEU A 366 22.43 3.73 -9.56
N PRO A 367 22.38 5.05 -9.87
CA PRO A 367 21.13 5.75 -10.17
C PRO A 367 20.38 5.17 -11.39
N ASP A 368 21.09 4.75 -12.42
CA ASP A 368 20.51 4.23 -13.66
C ASP A 368 20.04 2.76 -13.55
N PHE A 369 20.41 2.04 -12.49
CA PHE A 369 20.18 0.61 -12.35
C PHE A 369 19.27 0.25 -11.16
N THR A 370 18.83 1.22 -10.40
CA THR A 370 18.03 1.00 -9.18
C THR A 370 16.73 1.80 -9.21
N GLY A 371 15.65 1.15 -8.78
CA GLY A 371 14.34 1.77 -8.62
C GLY A 371 14.26 2.76 -7.46
N GLY A 372 13.07 3.32 -7.25
CA GLY A 372 12.82 4.29 -6.18
C GLY A 372 13.02 3.74 -4.77
N VAL A 373 13.43 4.60 -3.85
CA VAL A 373 13.70 4.29 -2.42
C VAL A 373 12.56 3.52 -1.75
N GLY A 374 11.31 3.84 -2.11
CA GLY A 374 10.12 3.19 -1.54
C GLY A 374 10.02 1.70 -1.84
N ALA A 375 10.49 1.21 -3.01
CA ALA A 375 10.55 -0.22 -3.31
C ALA A 375 11.44 -0.96 -2.30
N TYR A 376 12.62 -0.40 -2.01
CA TYR A 376 13.52 -0.94 -1.00
C TYR A 376 12.93 -0.89 0.40
N ALA A 377 12.19 0.17 0.75
CA ALA A 377 11.48 0.27 2.02
C ALA A 377 10.44 -0.86 2.17
N LEU A 378 9.65 -1.15 1.12
CA LEU A 378 8.71 -2.28 1.11
C LEU A 378 9.39 -3.63 1.28
N VAL A 379 10.45 -3.88 0.50
CA VAL A 379 11.21 -5.14 0.60
C VAL A 379 11.85 -5.28 1.97
N GLY A 380 12.35 -4.19 2.55
CA GLY A 380 12.89 -4.15 3.89
C GLY A 380 11.87 -4.51 4.97
N MET A 381 10.61 -4.03 4.84
CA MET A 381 9.50 -4.42 5.73
C MET A 381 9.34 -5.94 5.76
N GLY A 382 9.27 -6.54 4.58
CA GLY A 382 9.14 -7.99 4.44
C GLY A 382 10.34 -8.76 4.98
N ALA A 383 11.54 -8.34 4.62
CA ALA A 383 12.78 -9.01 5.01
C ALA A 383 12.98 -9.04 6.55
N LEU A 384 12.70 -7.92 7.22
CA LEU A 384 12.83 -7.87 8.68
C LEU A 384 11.75 -8.71 9.38
N PHE A 385 10.50 -8.65 8.88
CA PHE A 385 9.43 -9.47 9.40
C PHE A 385 9.72 -10.98 9.25
N ALA A 386 10.17 -11.40 8.06
CA ALA A 386 10.56 -12.78 7.79
C ALA A 386 11.71 -13.25 8.69
N GLY A 387 12.67 -12.37 8.99
CA GLY A 387 13.79 -12.66 9.87
C GLY A 387 13.42 -12.77 11.36
N ILE A 388 12.51 -11.92 11.86
CA ILE A 388 12.10 -11.91 13.27
C ILE A 388 11.08 -13.00 13.56
N VAL A 389 10.00 -13.07 12.79
CA VAL A 389 8.84 -13.95 13.05
C VAL A 389 9.06 -15.33 12.46
N ARG A 390 9.84 -15.44 11.38
CA ARG A 390 10.09 -16.66 10.60
C ARG A 390 8.87 -17.23 9.89
N ALA A 391 8.02 -16.32 9.41
CA ALA A 391 6.89 -16.61 8.54
C ALA A 391 7.12 -15.97 7.16
N PRO A 392 8.01 -16.52 6.32
CA PRO A 392 8.40 -15.89 5.05
C PRO A 392 7.27 -15.87 4.03
N LEU A 393 6.41 -16.90 3.98
CA LEU A 393 5.28 -16.94 3.06
C LEU A 393 4.24 -15.87 3.42
N THR A 394 3.89 -15.79 4.70
CA THR A 394 3.01 -14.73 5.22
C THR A 394 3.57 -13.35 4.90
N SER A 395 4.88 -13.15 5.08
CA SER A 395 5.55 -11.87 4.84
C SER A 395 5.37 -11.37 3.41
N VAL A 396 5.59 -12.24 2.41
CA VAL A 396 5.45 -11.88 0.98
C VAL A 396 4.01 -11.49 0.67
N ILE A 397 3.04 -12.33 1.06
CA ILE A 397 1.63 -12.09 0.75
C ILE A 397 1.10 -10.87 1.50
N MET A 398 1.55 -10.64 2.75
CA MET A 398 1.13 -9.48 3.55
C MET A 398 1.56 -8.16 2.90
N ILE A 399 2.81 -8.03 2.49
CA ILE A 399 3.29 -6.81 1.84
C ILE A 399 2.59 -6.62 0.49
N PHE A 400 2.39 -7.70 -0.27
CA PHE A 400 1.62 -7.66 -1.52
C PHE A 400 0.18 -7.18 -1.31
N GLU A 401 -0.55 -7.72 -0.33
CA GLU A 401 -1.93 -7.27 -0.05
C GLU A 401 -1.99 -5.83 0.44
N MET A 402 -1.03 -5.39 1.25
CA MET A 402 -0.96 -4.01 1.76
C MET A 402 -0.74 -2.99 0.64
N THR A 403 0.02 -3.35 -0.39
CA THR A 403 0.45 -2.45 -1.47
C THR A 403 -0.34 -2.61 -2.76
N ARG A 404 -0.95 -3.78 -2.96
CA ARG A 404 -1.64 -4.19 -4.19
C ARG A 404 -0.75 -4.12 -5.44
N ASP A 405 0.56 -4.23 -5.27
CA ASP A 405 1.55 -4.20 -6.36
C ASP A 405 2.21 -5.57 -6.53
N TYR A 406 2.00 -6.19 -7.68
CA TYR A 406 2.54 -7.53 -7.99
C TYR A 406 4.05 -7.50 -8.28
N SER A 407 4.58 -6.40 -8.78
CA SER A 407 5.99 -6.29 -9.22
C SER A 407 6.99 -6.52 -8.09
N ILE A 408 6.58 -6.26 -6.84
CA ILE A 408 7.45 -6.36 -5.66
C ILE A 408 7.61 -7.81 -5.13
N ILE A 409 6.82 -8.77 -5.59
CA ILE A 409 6.79 -10.14 -5.03
C ILE A 409 8.14 -10.83 -5.14
N VAL A 410 8.79 -10.78 -6.32
CA VAL A 410 10.07 -11.46 -6.53
C VAL A 410 11.20 -10.87 -5.69
N PRO A 411 11.41 -9.53 -5.66
CA PRO A 411 12.32 -8.90 -4.70
C PRO A 411 12.08 -9.30 -3.26
N LEU A 412 10.80 -9.33 -2.82
CA LEU A 412 10.42 -9.75 -1.47
C LEU A 412 10.80 -11.21 -1.19
N MET A 413 10.55 -12.12 -2.14
CA MET A 413 10.93 -13.53 -1.96
C MET A 413 12.42 -13.69 -1.73
N ILE A 414 13.25 -12.99 -2.51
CA ILE A 414 14.71 -13.06 -2.40
C ILE A 414 15.18 -12.52 -1.04
N ALA A 415 14.80 -11.30 -0.70
CA ALA A 415 15.25 -10.64 0.52
C ALA A 415 14.71 -11.36 1.78
N ASN A 416 13.44 -11.78 1.77
CA ASN A 416 12.82 -12.49 2.88
C ASN A 416 13.49 -13.83 3.16
N LEU A 417 13.78 -14.61 2.09
CA LEU A 417 14.41 -15.93 2.25
C LEU A 417 15.83 -15.81 2.78
N ILE A 418 16.61 -14.83 2.29
CA ILE A 418 17.97 -14.56 2.77
C ILE A 418 17.94 -14.13 4.24
N SER A 419 17.07 -13.19 4.62
CA SER A 419 16.89 -12.72 5.99
C SER A 419 16.47 -13.87 6.93
N PHE A 420 15.49 -14.65 6.51
CA PHE A 420 15.05 -15.85 7.22
C PHE A 420 16.20 -16.83 7.46
N TYR A 421 16.99 -17.15 6.41
CA TYR A 421 18.09 -18.12 6.51
C TYR A 421 19.19 -17.65 7.47
N ILE A 422 19.58 -16.36 7.40
CA ILE A 422 20.56 -15.78 8.32
C ILE A 422 20.05 -15.82 9.76
N SER A 423 18.78 -15.41 9.97
CA SER A 423 18.16 -15.47 11.29
C SER A 423 18.08 -16.91 11.80
N TYR A 424 17.70 -17.88 10.97
CA TYR A 424 17.63 -19.27 11.32
C TYR A 424 18.98 -19.85 11.76
N ARG A 425 20.07 -19.45 11.13
CA ARG A 425 21.44 -19.91 11.46
C ARG A 425 21.98 -19.30 12.75
N LEU A 426 21.69 -18.01 13.00
CA LEU A 426 22.29 -17.25 14.11
C LEU A 426 21.41 -17.24 15.38
N GLN A 427 20.14 -17.54 15.25
CA GLN A 427 19.17 -17.66 16.34
C GLN A 427 18.45 -19.00 16.22
N LYS A 428 18.54 -19.87 17.24
CA LYS A 428 17.99 -21.24 17.17
C LYS A 428 16.46 -21.27 17.08
N GLU A 429 15.79 -20.43 17.85
CA GLU A 429 14.33 -20.44 18.00
C GLU A 429 13.71 -19.17 17.41
N PRO A 430 12.52 -19.26 16.76
CA PRO A 430 11.76 -18.08 16.37
C PRO A 430 11.30 -17.31 17.62
N ILE A 431 11.03 -16.00 17.44
CA ILE A 431 10.78 -15.09 18.57
C ILE A 431 9.63 -15.57 19.48
N TYR A 432 8.51 -16.02 18.92
CA TYR A 432 7.35 -16.41 19.72
C TYR A 432 7.55 -17.72 20.48
N GLU A 433 8.30 -18.66 19.94
CA GLU A 433 8.71 -19.91 20.62
C GLU A 433 9.68 -19.60 21.75
N ALA A 434 10.70 -18.75 21.49
CA ALA A 434 11.65 -18.33 22.51
C ALA A 434 10.98 -17.59 23.68
N LEU A 435 9.95 -16.77 23.39
CA LEU A 435 9.14 -16.11 24.42
C LEU A 435 8.34 -17.12 25.26
N GLN A 436 7.78 -18.16 24.65
CA GLN A 436 7.08 -19.23 25.35
C GLN A 436 8.02 -20.02 26.25
N HIS A 437 9.23 -20.35 25.78
CA HIS A 437 10.24 -21.01 26.61
C HIS A 437 10.64 -20.17 27.81
N GLN A 438 10.76 -18.84 27.66
CA GLN A 438 10.99 -17.95 28.81
C GLN A 438 9.82 -17.91 29.79
N ASP A 439 8.57 -18.17 29.33
CA ASP A 439 7.39 -18.32 30.18
C ASP A 439 7.24 -19.73 30.79
N GLY A 440 8.20 -20.64 30.54
CA GLY A 440 8.17 -22.02 31.00
C GLY A 440 7.19 -22.91 30.24
N LEU A 441 6.70 -22.46 29.10
CA LEU A 441 5.75 -23.18 28.25
C LEU A 441 6.49 -23.90 27.11
N HIS A 442 6.37 -25.21 27.08
CA HIS A 442 6.90 -26.05 26.02
C HIS A 442 5.72 -26.57 25.19
N LEU A 443 5.48 -25.89 24.06
CA LEU A 443 4.45 -26.33 23.12
C LEU A 443 5.02 -27.38 22.17
N PRO A 444 4.22 -28.39 21.77
CA PRO A 444 4.62 -29.24 20.67
C PRO A 444 4.76 -28.38 19.41
N SER A 445 5.99 -28.21 18.94
CA SER A 445 6.23 -27.49 17.70
C SER A 445 5.56 -28.25 16.56
N GLY A 446 4.73 -27.59 15.76
CA GLY A 446 4.00 -28.19 14.63
C GLY A 446 4.92 -28.90 13.61
N LEU A 447 6.18 -28.45 13.51
CA LEU A 447 7.23 -29.09 12.73
C LEU A 447 7.66 -30.47 13.30
N ARG A 448 7.68 -30.64 14.63
CA ARG A 448 7.93 -31.96 15.24
C ARG A 448 6.77 -32.92 15.07
N TYR A 449 5.55 -32.42 15.11
CA TYR A 449 4.36 -33.23 14.88
C TYR A 449 4.25 -33.72 13.42
N ARG A 450 4.72 -32.93 12.45
CA ARG A 450 4.68 -33.25 11.00
C ARG A 450 5.86 -34.08 10.50
N GLN A 451 7.03 -33.99 11.14
CA GLN A 451 8.21 -34.71 10.64
C GLN A 451 8.21 -36.20 10.99
N GLY A 452 7.11 -36.75 11.56
CA GLY A 452 7.00 -38.17 11.85
C GLY A 452 8.11 -38.66 12.80
N LEU A 453 8.63 -37.81 13.67
CA LEU A 453 9.84 -38.04 14.45
C LEU A 453 9.55 -38.28 15.94
N LEU A 454 8.34 -38.67 16.30
CA LEU A 454 8.21 -39.49 17.48
C LEU A 454 8.81 -40.85 17.12
N ILE A 455 9.93 -41.16 17.75
CA ILE A 455 10.64 -42.44 17.54
C ILE A 455 10.29 -43.37 18.66
N VAL A 456 10.50 -44.65 18.43
CA VAL A 456 10.20 -45.73 19.38
C VAL A 456 10.80 -45.44 20.76
N ARG A 457 11.96 -44.79 20.84
CA ARG A 457 12.59 -44.36 22.09
C ARG A 457 11.66 -43.49 22.98
N ASP A 458 10.80 -42.68 22.36
CA ASP A 458 9.96 -41.73 23.09
C ASP A 458 8.72 -42.39 23.74
N ALA A 459 8.41 -43.64 23.35
CA ALA A 459 7.32 -44.46 23.83
C ALA A 459 7.78 -45.81 24.42
N ALA A 460 9.07 -46.13 24.33
CA ALA A 460 9.59 -47.40 24.82
C ALA A 460 9.78 -47.38 26.33
N GLU A 461 9.25 -48.40 27.01
CA GLU A 461 9.42 -48.62 28.42
C GLU A 461 10.31 -49.86 28.67
N ALA A 462 11.07 -49.85 29.77
CA ALA A 462 11.78 -51.04 30.21
C ALA A 462 10.75 -52.04 30.76
N PRO A 463 10.78 -53.30 30.39
CA PRO A 463 9.84 -54.31 30.90
C PRO A 463 10.07 -54.49 32.43
N GLN A 464 9.04 -54.18 33.22
CA GLN A 464 9.09 -54.24 34.68
C GLN A 464 9.20 -55.70 35.16
N GLN A 465 8.64 -56.65 34.41
CA GLN A 465 8.75 -58.08 34.66
C GLN A 465 9.05 -58.79 33.35
N VAL A 466 9.96 -59.72 33.37
CA VAL A 466 10.42 -60.45 32.18
C VAL A 466 10.07 -61.94 32.40
N LEU A 467 9.37 -62.55 31.42
CA LEU A 467 9.14 -63.95 31.34
C LEU A 467 10.42 -64.66 30.90
N THR A 468 10.68 -65.82 31.50
CA THR A 468 11.82 -66.67 31.17
C THR A 468 11.38 -67.95 30.45
N ARG A 469 12.29 -68.55 29.71
CA ARG A 469 12.02 -69.81 28.99
C ARG A 469 11.63 -70.97 29.87
N THR A 470 11.95 -70.93 31.15
CA THR A 470 11.65 -71.88 32.20
C THR A 470 10.30 -71.67 32.91
N ASP A 471 9.68 -70.51 32.70
CA ASP A 471 8.39 -70.20 33.33
C ASP A 471 7.27 -71.07 32.70
N ARG A 472 6.19 -71.29 33.45
CA ARG A 472 5.04 -72.11 32.99
C ARG A 472 4.07 -71.23 32.20
N VAL A 473 3.28 -71.85 31.36
CA VAL A 473 2.23 -71.21 30.56
C VAL A 473 1.19 -70.52 31.45
N GLU A 474 0.87 -71.07 32.60
CA GLU A 474 -0.04 -70.47 33.62
C GLU A 474 0.52 -69.14 34.14
N ASP A 475 1.83 -69.05 34.39
CA ASP A 475 2.48 -67.85 34.89
C ASP A 475 2.41 -66.71 33.83
N ALA A 476 2.56 -67.10 32.60
CA ALA A 476 2.49 -66.17 31.48
C ALA A 476 1.07 -65.54 31.35
N ARG A 477 0.01 -66.25 31.73
CA ARG A 477 -1.36 -65.76 31.65
C ARG A 477 -1.57 -64.47 32.47
N GLY A 478 -0.88 -64.32 33.58
CA GLY A 478 -0.95 -63.12 34.43
C GLY A 478 -0.35 -61.87 33.84
N HIS A 479 0.46 -61.97 32.78
CA HIS A 479 1.15 -60.86 32.06
C HIS A 479 0.46 -60.48 30.77
N LEU A 480 -0.50 -61.25 30.31
CA LEU A 480 -1.19 -61.11 29.02
C LEU A 480 -2.66 -60.77 29.21
N ASP A 481 -3.18 -59.77 28.55
CA ASP A 481 -4.57 -59.36 28.47
C ASP A 481 -4.93 -58.84 27.05
N ALA A 482 -6.16 -58.39 26.88
CA ALA A 482 -6.60 -57.88 25.59
C ALA A 482 -5.80 -56.65 25.08
N ASP A 483 -5.30 -55.84 26.01
CA ASP A 483 -4.47 -54.65 25.69
C ASP A 483 -2.99 -55.01 25.50
N ARG A 484 -2.55 -56.12 26.16
CA ARG A 484 -1.19 -56.70 26.12
C ARG A 484 -1.22 -58.11 25.59
N ASN A 485 -1.57 -58.25 24.30
CA ASN A 485 -1.77 -59.55 23.68
C ASN A 485 -0.48 -60.27 23.25
N ALA A 486 0.70 -59.72 23.58
CA ALA A 486 1.99 -60.36 23.40
C ALA A 486 3.00 -59.89 24.47
N TRP A 487 3.97 -60.77 24.85
CA TRP A 487 5.01 -60.47 25.83
C TRP A 487 6.36 -61.10 25.46
N PRO A 488 7.50 -60.41 25.66
CA PRO A 488 8.81 -60.98 25.36
C PRO A 488 9.21 -62.06 26.39
N VAL A 489 9.85 -63.10 25.90
CA VAL A 489 10.43 -64.20 26.72
C VAL A 489 11.94 -64.17 26.57
N MET A 490 12.63 -64.31 27.69
CA MET A 490 14.10 -64.22 27.76
C MET A 490 14.71 -65.61 28.03
N ASP A 491 15.92 -65.83 27.58
CA ASP A 491 16.78 -66.96 27.86
C ASP A 491 18.21 -66.51 28.15
N GLY A 492 18.69 -66.76 29.39
CA GLY A 492 20.04 -66.34 29.75
C GLY A 492 20.32 -64.82 29.59
N GLY A 493 19.31 -63.96 29.79
CA GLY A 493 19.48 -62.50 29.62
C GLY A 493 19.35 -62.00 28.16
N ARG A 494 19.03 -62.89 27.20
CA ARG A 494 18.84 -62.59 25.79
C ARG A 494 17.39 -62.88 25.38
N LEU A 495 16.84 -62.12 24.46
CA LEU A 495 15.49 -62.34 23.93
C LEU A 495 15.42 -63.68 23.21
N ALA A 496 14.53 -64.58 23.68
CA ALA A 496 14.28 -65.88 23.10
C ALA A 496 13.14 -65.87 22.07
N GLY A 497 12.16 -64.96 22.28
CA GLY A 497 11.01 -64.82 21.40
C GLY A 497 9.90 -63.98 22.05
N THR A 498 8.74 -63.95 21.42
CA THR A 498 7.51 -63.40 21.99
C THR A 498 6.44 -64.44 22.05
N ILE A 499 5.69 -64.48 23.17
CA ILE A 499 4.53 -65.37 23.35
C ILE A 499 3.28 -64.54 23.22
N THR A 500 2.26 -65.11 22.57
CA THR A 500 0.97 -64.43 22.41
C THR A 500 -0.12 -64.94 23.31
N LEU A 501 -1.07 -64.10 23.67
CA LEU A 501 -2.25 -64.47 24.48
C LEU A 501 -2.97 -65.69 23.88
N ALA A 502 -3.14 -65.70 22.55
CA ALA A 502 -3.80 -66.80 21.84
C ALA A 502 -3.07 -68.17 22.04
N GLN A 503 -1.71 -68.15 22.02
CA GLN A 503 -0.91 -69.35 22.24
C GLN A 503 -1.07 -69.85 23.70
N VAL A 504 -1.05 -68.97 24.69
CA VAL A 504 -1.20 -69.27 26.08
C VAL A 504 -2.59 -69.81 26.37
N GLU A 505 -3.64 -69.18 25.85
CA GLU A 505 -5.04 -69.65 26.02
C GLU A 505 -5.26 -71.01 25.38
N GLN A 506 -4.73 -71.25 24.17
CA GLN A 506 -4.83 -72.56 23.53
C GLN A 506 -4.18 -73.67 24.31
N GLU A 507 -3.03 -73.46 24.97
CA GLU A 507 -2.37 -74.47 25.78
C GLU A 507 -3.11 -74.67 27.11
N ILE A 508 -3.65 -73.68 27.73
CA ILE A 508 -4.50 -73.76 28.96
C ILE A 508 -5.77 -74.50 28.62
N GLU A 509 -6.47 -74.18 27.56
CA GLU A 509 -7.70 -74.91 27.13
C GLU A 509 -7.43 -76.41 26.82
N ALA A 510 -6.21 -76.67 26.30
CA ALA A 510 -5.77 -78.06 26.07
C ALA A 510 -5.34 -78.80 27.35
N GLY A 511 -5.47 -78.20 28.54
CA GLY A 511 -5.11 -78.81 29.84
C GLY A 511 -3.58 -78.91 30.04
N ARG A 512 -2.77 -78.17 29.32
CA ARG A 512 -1.30 -78.20 29.37
C ARG A 512 -0.69 -76.90 29.97
N GLY A 513 -1.32 -76.31 30.98
CA GLY A 513 -0.87 -75.07 31.65
C GLY A 513 0.48 -75.20 32.36
N ASP A 514 0.87 -76.44 32.79
CA ASP A 514 2.16 -76.77 33.45
C ASP A 514 3.36 -76.77 32.45
N ARG A 515 3.12 -76.68 31.14
CA ARG A 515 4.16 -76.71 30.15
C ARG A 515 5.05 -75.49 30.25
N VAL A 516 6.37 -75.66 30.00
CA VAL A 516 7.30 -74.56 30.04
C VAL A 516 7.23 -73.75 28.78
N LEU A 517 7.37 -72.41 28.85
CA LEU A 517 7.27 -71.49 27.73
C LEU A 517 8.32 -71.76 26.64
N GLY A 518 9.44 -72.34 27.02
CA GLY A 518 10.50 -72.74 26.09
C GLY A 518 10.11 -73.74 25.02
N GLU A 519 9.04 -74.56 25.27
CA GLU A 519 8.53 -75.53 24.31
C GLU A 519 7.55 -74.94 23.28
N LEU A 520 7.00 -73.80 23.58
CA LEU A 520 6.13 -73.05 22.67
C LEU A 520 6.90 -72.06 21.73
N LEU A 521 8.11 -71.79 22.08
CA LEU A 521 8.99 -70.96 21.27
C LEU A 521 9.77 -71.78 20.22
N PRO A 522 10.12 -71.25 19.07
CA PRO A 522 10.95 -71.92 18.08
C PRO A 522 12.26 -72.41 18.70
N ALA A 523 12.73 -73.62 18.34
CA ALA A 523 13.97 -74.16 18.85
C ALA A 523 15.20 -73.34 18.58
N ASP A 524 15.21 -72.66 17.43
CA ASP A 524 16.27 -71.75 17.05
C ASP A 524 15.80 -70.31 17.18
N VAL A 525 16.55 -69.52 17.92
CA VAL A 525 16.35 -68.08 18.04
C VAL A 525 16.55 -67.44 16.66
N PRO A 526 15.69 -66.54 16.24
CA PRO A 526 15.70 -65.95 14.90
C PRO A 526 17.09 -65.45 14.47
N ASN A 527 17.55 -65.95 13.32
CA ASN A 527 18.73 -65.48 12.64
C ASN A 527 18.60 -63.95 12.43
N PRO A 528 19.66 -63.15 12.67
CA PRO A 528 19.63 -61.72 12.40
C PRO A 528 19.29 -61.36 10.93
N LEU A 529 19.27 -62.33 10.00
CA LEU A 529 18.82 -62.18 8.62
C LEU A 529 17.31 -62.41 8.41
N LEU A 530 16.53 -62.78 9.46
CA LEU A 530 15.08 -62.91 9.36
C LEU A 530 14.43 -61.54 9.24
N THR A 531 13.55 -61.41 8.24
CA THR A 531 12.81 -60.19 7.96
C THR A 531 11.83 -59.87 9.12
N SER A 532 11.47 -58.59 9.25
CA SER A 532 10.50 -58.12 10.25
C SER A 532 9.12 -58.86 10.19
N ASP A 533 8.85 -59.57 9.11
CA ASP A 533 7.61 -60.30 8.91
C ASP A 533 7.55 -61.64 9.67
N THR A 534 8.72 -62.28 9.90
CA THR A 534 8.83 -63.53 10.67
C THR A 534 8.99 -63.32 12.15
N PHE A 535 9.56 -62.18 12.59
CA PHE A 535 9.71 -61.77 13.95
C PHE A 535 9.44 -60.25 14.11
N PRO A 536 8.20 -59.86 14.46
CA PRO A 536 7.84 -58.44 14.60
C PRO A 536 8.60 -57.81 15.75
N HIS A 537 9.52 -56.88 15.44
CA HIS A 537 10.33 -56.18 16.43
C HIS A 537 10.56 -54.72 15.97
N LEU A 538 11.01 -53.89 16.89
CA LEU A 538 11.31 -52.48 16.64
C LEU A 538 12.74 -52.16 17.07
N HIS A 539 13.27 -51.03 16.57
CA HIS A 539 14.50 -50.41 17.04
C HIS A 539 14.18 -49.02 17.63
N MET A 540 15.00 -48.56 18.58
CA MET A 540 14.81 -47.30 19.29
C MET A 540 14.67 -46.05 18.40
N ASP A 541 15.25 -46.10 17.22
CA ASP A 541 15.23 -45.01 16.22
C ASP A 541 14.17 -45.18 15.15
N HIS A 542 13.36 -46.21 15.17
CA HIS A 542 12.23 -46.33 14.23
C HIS A 542 11.16 -45.29 14.54
N PRO A 543 10.52 -44.71 13.50
CA PRO A 543 9.36 -43.81 13.69
C PRO A 543 8.18 -44.55 14.30
N LEU A 544 7.37 -43.87 15.16
CA LEU A 544 6.20 -44.50 15.80
C LEU A 544 5.10 -44.92 14.81
N ASP A 545 5.01 -44.29 13.64
CA ASP A 545 4.09 -44.71 12.58
C ASP A 545 4.47 -46.08 11.99
N MET A 546 5.77 -46.38 11.93
CA MET A 546 6.26 -47.73 11.56
C MET A 546 5.89 -48.77 12.64
N ALA A 547 5.97 -48.37 13.91
CA ALA A 547 5.53 -49.24 15.03
C ALA A 547 4.05 -49.59 14.90
N LEU A 548 3.18 -48.60 14.65
CA LEU A 548 1.75 -48.82 14.43
C LEU A 548 1.46 -49.72 13.22
N ARG A 549 2.18 -49.52 12.10
CA ARG A 549 2.03 -50.41 10.91
C ARG A 549 2.44 -51.87 11.24
N ARG A 550 3.54 -52.05 11.94
CA ARG A 550 3.98 -53.42 12.35
C ARG A 550 3.03 -54.09 13.32
N MET A 551 2.48 -53.34 14.30
CA MET A 551 1.45 -53.79 15.21
C MET A 551 0.18 -54.23 14.44
N ALA A 552 -0.30 -53.40 13.51
CA ALA A 552 -1.46 -53.70 12.69
C ALA A 552 -1.24 -54.94 11.81
N HIS A 553 -0.06 -55.11 11.21
CA HIS A 553 0.28 -56.23 10.35
C HIS A 553 0.43 -57.53 11.13
N SER A 554 1.08 -57.49 12.28
CA SER A 554 1.30 -58.64 13.16
C SER A 554 0.10 -58.96 14.07
N LYS A 555 -0.89 -58.07 14.17
CA LYS A 555 -2.02 -58.12 15.12
C LYS A 555 -1.57 -58.16 16.60
N LEU A 556 -0.40 -57.64 16.89
CA LEU A 556 0.16 -57.57 18.23
C LEU A 556 0.05 -56.12 18.75
N ASN A 557 -0.46 -55.99 19.99
CA ASN A 557 -0.58 -54.71 20.67
C ASN A 557 0.69 -54.32 21.45
N VAL A 558 1.68 -55.20 21.57
CA VAL A 558 3.00 -54.98 22.19
C VAL A 558 4.05 -55.58 21.26
N LEU A 559 5.11 -54.77 20.99
CA LEU A 559 6.28 -55.23 20.24
C LEU A 559 7.55 -55.08 21.06
N PRO A 560 8.51 -56.03 20.99
CA PRO A 560 9.83 -55.91 21.59
C PRO A 560 10.66 -54.87 20.82
N VAL A 561 11.39 -54.04 21.55
CA VAL A 561 12.37 -53.09 21.03
C VAL A 561 13.75 -53.67 21.24
N VAL A 562 14.50 -53.92 20.18
CA VAL A 562 15.75 -54.65 20.19
C VAL A 562 16.93 -53.82 19.68
N GLY A 563 18.14 -54.21 20.02
CA GLY A 563 19.35 -53.61 19.52
C GLY A 563 19.54 -53.82 18.01
N ARG A 564 20.12 -52.84 17.29
CA ARG A 564 20.41 -52.98 15.84
C ARG A 564 21.54 -53.95 15.54
N ALA A 565 22.50 -54.08 16.48
CA ALA A 565 23.66 -54.98 16.34
C ALA A 565 23.28 -56.43 16.65
N ASP A 566 22.33 -56.65 17.57
CA ASP A 566 21.85 -57.95 17.99
C ASP A 566 20.35 -57.85 18.36
N ILE A 567 19.50 -58.57 17.58
CA ILE A 567 18.07 -58.64 17.81
C ILE A 567 17.70 -59.40 19.08
N ARG A 568 18.62 -60.07 19.69
CA ARG A 568 18.47 -60.75 21.02
C ARG A 568 18.68 -59.79 22.19
N ASP A 569 19.23 -58.61 21.94
CA ASP A 569 19.44 -57.56 22.95
C ASP A 569 18.18 -56.74 23.11
N LEU A 570 17.34 -57.13 24.08
CA LEU A 570 16.08 -56.43 24.38
C LEU A 570 16.39 -55.09 25.03
N LYS A 571 16.00 -53.99 24.41
CA LYS A 571 16.17 -52.62 24.89
C LYS A 571 14.92 -52.07 25.59
N GLY A 572 13.75 -52.62 25.32
CA GLY A 572 12.48 -52.19 25.86
C GLY A 572 11.30 -52.91 25.19
N ILE A 573 10.11 -52.48 25.54
CA ILE A 573 8.86 -52.85 24.91
C ILE A 573 8.08 -51.60 24.55
N VAL A 574 7.26 -51.64 23.51
CA VAL A 574 6.30 -50.59 23.16
C VAL A 574 4.95 -51.18 23.03
N SER A 575 3.97 -50.67 23.77
CA SER A 575 2.57 -51.02 23.62
C SER A 575 1.82 -49.99 22.74
N LEU A 576 0.69 -50.42 22.18
CA LEU A 576 -0.22 -49.50 21.47
C LEU A 576 -0.65 -48.33 22.35
N LYS A 577 -0.85 -48.57 23.65
CA LYS A 577 -1.20 -47.55 24.64
C LYS A 577 -0.09 -46.51 24.78
N ASP A 578 1.17 -46.92 24.86
CA ASP A 578 2.32 -46.02 25.00
C ASP A 578 2.50 -45.15 23.74
N ILE A 579 2.26 -45.73 22.55
CA ILE A 579 2.27 -44.97 21.31
C ILE A 579 1.14 -43.95 21.32
N LEU A 580 -0.08 -44.33 21.69
CA LEU A 580 -1.22 -43.39 21.74
C LEU A 580 -0.98 -42.30 22.79
N GLN A 581 -0.36 -42.64 23.91
CA GLN A 581 0.03 -41.65 24.92
C GLN A 581 1.13 -40.71 24.43
N ALA A 582 2.12 -41.21 23.71
CA ALA A 582 3.16 -40.40 23.08
C ALA A 582 2.58 -39.42 22.00
N TYR A 583 1.52 -39.86 21.30
CA TYR A 583 0.73 -39.00 20.41
C TYR A 583 -0.26 -38.08 21.15
N GLY A 584 -0.32 -38.12 22.48
CA GLY A 584 -1.24 -37.30 23.28
C GLY A 584 -2.68 -37.82 23.30
N VAL A 585 -2.93 -39.03 22.80
CA VAL A 585 -4.22 -39.70 22.84
C VAL A 585 -4.30 -40.50 24.16
N THR A 586 -4.75 -39.84 25.23
CA THR A 586 -4.93 -40.50 26.52
C THR A 586 -6.22 -41.30 26.53
N GLY A 587 -6.09 -42.59 26.69
CA GLY A 587 -7.22 -43.50 26.81
C GLY A 587 -7.92 -43.48 28.21
N ASP A 588 -8.24 -42.29 28.70
CA ASP A 588 -8.97 -42.17 29.96
C ASP A 588 -10.48 -42.33 29.70
N LYS A 589 -11.09 -43.35 30.33
CA LYS A 589 -12.53 -43.62 30.18
C LYS A 589 -13.46 -42.48 30.62
N SER A 590 -12.91 -41.44 31.23
CA SER A 590 -13.61 -40.20 31.53
C SER A 590 -13.93 -39.38 30.26
N GLN A 591 -13.10 -39.46 29.18
CA GLN A 591 -13.34 -38.72 27.93
C GLN A 591 -14.41 -39.41 27.06
N ALA A 592 -14.44 -40.74 27.04
CA ALA A 592 -15.50 -41.48 26.32
C ALA A 592 -16.90 -41.22 26.91
N LYS A 593 -16.98 -40.82 28.19
CA LYS A 593 -18.24 -40.43 28.83
C LYS A 593 -18.63 -38.97 28.51
N LEU A 594 -17.66 -38.12 28.17
CA LEU A 594 -17.88 -36.76 27.69
C LEU A 594 -18.28 -36.70 26.21
N GLU A 595 -17.81 -37.63 25.38
CA GLU A 595 -18.23 -37.76 23.97
C GLU A 595 -19.64 -38.35 23.82
N SER A 596 -20.15 -39.11 24.79
CA SER A 596 -21.51 -39.67 24.79
C SER A 596 -22.57 -38.74 25.40
N GLU A 597 -22.22 -37.67 26.09
CA GLU A 597 -23.10 -36.56 26.33
C GLU A 597 -23.19 -35.73 25.05
N GLU A 598 -23.96 -36.19 24.06
CA GLU A 598 -24.54 -35.34 23.02
C GLU A 598 -25.01 -34.07 23.71
N ILE A 599 -24.28 -32.98 23.49
CA ILE A 599 -24.65 -31.66 23.96
C ILE A 599 -25.95 -31.33 23.24
N ARG A 600 -27.09 -31.64 23.90
CA ARG A 600 -28.40 -31.18 23.50
C ARG A 600 -28.33 -29.66 23.47
N MET A 601 -27.97 -29.12 22.33
CA MET A 601 -27.97 -27.69 22.05
C MET A 601 -29.37 -27.18 22.41
N SER A 602 -29.47 -26.42 23.50
CA SER A 602 -30.74 -25.95 24.03
C SER A 602 -31.54 -25.27 22.93
N ARG A 603 -32.82 -25.54 22.76
CA ARG A 603 -33.76 -24.89 21.81
C ARG A 603 -33.72 -23.35 21.86
N ARG A 604 -33.17 -22.75 22.92
CA ARG A 604 -32.98 -21.31 23.09
C ARG A 604 -31.70 -20.77 22.41
N LEU A 605 -30.76 -21.61 22.02
CA LEU A 605 -29.46 -21.21 21.49
C LEU A 605 -29.53 -20.70 20.07
N VAL A 606 -30.26 -21.38 19.18
CA VAL A 606 -30.39 -20.98 17.75
C VAL A 606 -30.99 -19.58 17.59
N PRO A 607 -32.13 -19.24 18.23
CA PRO A 607 -32.67 -17.87 18.16
C PRO A 607 -31.71 -16.85 18.82
N GLY A 608 -30.96 -17.25 19.86
CA GLY A 608 -29.96 -16.36 20.48
C GLY A 608 -28.79 -16.02 19.56
N VAL A 609 -28.30 -16.99 18.80
CA VAL A 609 -27.21 -16.78 17.81
C VAL A 609 -27.70 -15.86 16.66
N ILE A 610 -28.92 -16.11 16.17
CA ILE A 610 -29.51 -15.27 15.11
C ILE A 610 -29.73 -13.84 15.62
N ALA A 611 -30.29 -13.68 16.83
CA ALA A 611 -30.51 -12.38 17.44
C ALA A 611 -29.19 -11.62 17.68
N ALA A 612 -28.15 -12.32 18.12
CA ALA A 612 -26.80 -11.74 18.28
C ALA A 612 -26.22 -11.28 16.92
N GLY A 613 -26.39 -12.09 15.87
CA GLY A 613 -25.96 -11.72 14.52
C GLY A 613 -26.69 -10.47 13.99
N LEU A 614 -28.00 -10.40 14.15
CA LEU A 614 -28.79 -9.22 13.77
C LEU A 614 -28.41 -7.98 14.59
N ALA A 615 -28.16 -8.12 15.89
CA ALA A 615 -27.71 -7.03 16.74
C ALA A 615 -26.33 -6.50 16.30
N VAL A 616 -25.40 -7.39 15.96
CA VAL A 616 -24.08 -7.00 15.42
C VAL A 616 -24.23 -6.24 14.10
N LEU A 617 -25.06 -6.72 13.18
CA LEU A 617 -25.32 -6.03 11.90
C LEU A 617 -25.95 -4.64 12.10
N LEU A 618 -26.89 -4.50 13.03
CA LEU A 618 -27.50 -3.21 13.35
C LEU A 618 -26.48 -2.24 13.97
N VAL A 619 -25.62 -2.73 14.87
CA VAL A 619 -24.54 -1.91 15.48
C VAL A 619 -23.54 -1.49 14.40
N ILE A 620 -23.12 -2.39 13.52
CA ILE A 620 -22.22 -2.06 12.39
C ILE A 620 -22.88 -1.00 11.48
N GLY A 621 -24.16 -1.17 11.12
CA GLY A 621 -24.90 -0.21 10.29
C GLY A 621 -25.00 1.16 10.96
N PHE A 622 -25.34 1.21 12.23
CA PHE A 622 -25.43 2.47 13.00
C PHE A 622 -24.06 3.16 13.13
N LEU A 623 -23.03 2.41 13.50
CA LEU A 623 -21.66 2.95 13.63
C LEU A 623 -21.11 3.41 12.29
N ASN A 624 -21.36 2.67 11.20
CA ASN A 624 -20.99 3.07 9.85
C ASN A 624 -21.63 4.42 9.48
N TYR A 625 -22.95 4.56 9.69
CA TYR A 625 -23.65 5.81 9.42
C TYR A 625 -23.09 6.98 10.24
N TYR A 626 -22.94 6.81 11.55
CA TYR A 626 -22.45 7.84 12.46
C TYR A 626 -20.99 8.23 12.14
N TYR A 627 -20.13 7.23 11.94
CA TYR A 627 -18.71 7.44 11.66
C TYR A 627 -18.49 8.14 10.31
N ARG A 628 -19.20 7.69 9.26
CA ARG A 628 -19.13 8.33 7.94
C ARG A 628 -19.63 9.77 7.97
N SER A 629 -20.73 10.02 8.66
CA SER A 629 -21.27 11.38 8.80
C SER A 629 -20.29 12.31 9.52
N ALA A 630 -19.78 11.91 10.68
CA ALA A 630 -18.81 12.71 11.46
C ALA A 630 -17.51 12.93 10.69
N ARG A 631 -17.05 11.94 9.93
CA ARG A 631 -15.83 12.01 9.13
C ARG A 631 -16.00 12.91 7.91
N SER A 632 -17.14 12.83 7.24
CA SER A 632 -17.47 13.71 6.12
C SER A 632 -17.50 15.18 6.54
N GLN A 633 -18.13 15.51 7.68
CA GLN A 633 -18.16 16.88 8.18
C GLN A 633 -16.76 17.45 8.46
N ARG A 634 -15.85 16.63 9.01
CA ARG A 634 -14.46 17.06 9.24
C ARG A 634 -13.72 17.25 7.92
N ALA A 635 -13.91 16.33 6.98
CA ALA A 635 -13.31 16.42 5.65
C ALA A 635 -13.72 17.73 4.94
N ASP A 636 -15.00 18.08 4.98
CA ASP A 636 -15.51 19.33 4.41
C ASP A 636 -14.92 20.56 5.10
N GLN A 637 -14.68 20.49 6.39
CA GLN A 637 -14.04 21.57 7.14
C GLN A 637 -12.59 21.76 6.71
N TYR A 638 -11.78 20.68 6.68
CA TYR A 638 -10.41 20.73 6.18
C TYR A 638 -10.33 21.22 4.74
N TYR A 639 -11.22 20.77 3.88
CA TYR A 639 -11.30 21.20 2.50
C TYR A 639 -11.55 22.71 2.36
N LYS A 640 -12.49 23.27 3.13
CA LYS A 640 -12.77 24.71 3.13
C LYS A 640 -11.57 25.51 3.62
N THR A 641 -10.97 25.09 4.72
CA THR A 641 -9.77 25.74 5.26
C THR A 641 -8.60 25.67 4.26
N GLY A 642 -8.41 24.54 3.56
CA GLY A 642 -7.41 24.41 2.51
C GLY A 642 -7.61 25.42 1.36
N HIS A 643 -8.86 25.64 0.93
CA HIS A 643 -9.17 26.66 -0.09
C HIS A 643 -8.94 28.09 0.41
N GLU A 644 -9.27 28.40 1.66
CA GLU A 644 -8.99 29.69 2.26
C GLU A 644 -7.50 29.99 2.30
N LEU A 645 -6.67 28.99 2.65
CA LEU A 645 -5.22 29.10 2.65
C LEU A 645 -4.62 29.28 1.26
N LEU A 646 -5.14 28.56 0.24
CA LEU A 646 -4.72 28.75 -1.16
C LEU A 646 -5.00 30.17 -1.67
N GLN A 647 -6.10 30.80 -1.21
CA GLN A 647 -6.42 32.20 -1.55
C GLN A 647 -5.50 33.21 -0.88
N GLN A 648 -4.85 32.81 0.22
CA GLN A 648 -3.88 33.62 0.98
C GLN A 648 -2.44 33.32 0.57
N ASP A 649 -2.22 32.51 -0.49
CA ASP A 649 -0.91 32.04 -0.97
C ASP A 649 -0.08 31.27 0.08
N HIS A 650 -0.78 30.61 1.03
CA HIS A 650 -0.18 29.70 2.03
C HIS A 650 -0.23 28.26 1.50
N ASP A 651 0.51 27.99 0.41
CA ASP A 651 0.38 26.77 -0.36
C ASP A 651 0.73 25.50 0.43
N GLU A 652 1.79 25.52 1.24
CA GLU A 652 2.21 24.36 2.08
C GLU A 652 1.19 24.00 3.16
N GLU A 653 0.61 25.02 3.82
CA GLU A 653 -0.41 24.81 4.83
C GLU A 653 -1.71 24.29 4.18
N ALA A 654 -2.04 24.77 2.99
CA ALA A 654 -3.17 24.28 2.22
C ALA A 654 -3.00 22.81 1.80
N VAL A 655 -1.79 22.39 1.39
CA VAL A 655 -1.46 21.00 1.10
C VAL A 655 -1.74 20.12 2.33
N GLN A 656 -1.33 20.56 3.54
CA GLN A 656 -1.59 19.79 4.74
C GLN A 656 -3.09 19.66 5.04
N GLN A 657 -3.88 20.72 4.83
CA GLN A 657 -5.33 20.67 5.02
C GLN A 657 -6.02 19.75 4.00
N PHE A 658 -5.58 19.76 2.74
CA PHE A 658 -6.13 18.84 1.74
C PHE A 658 -5.70 17.37 1.99
N ARG A 659 -4.50 17.12 2.53
CA ARG A 659 -4.11 15.78 3.01
C ARG A 659 -5.03 15.31 4.13
N ASP A 660 -5.33 16.17 5.10
CA ASP A 660 -6.23 15.87 6.21
C ASP A 660 -7.67 15.65 5.72
N ALA A 661 -8.14 16.44 4.74
CA ALA A 661 -9.43 16.25 4.08
C ALA A 661 -9.51 14.90 3.35
N LEU A 662 -8.48 14.55 2.57
CA LEU A 662 -8.40 13.29 1.86
C LEU A 662 -8.27 12.11 2.84
N SER A 663 -7.50 12.23 3.92
CA SER A 663 -7.41 11.21 4.97
C SER A 663 -8.75 10.98 5.66
N ALA A 664 -9.53 12.04 5.85
CA ALA A 664 -10.87 11.97 6.42
C ALA A 664 -11.92 11.43 5.42
N ALA A 665 -11.75 11.60 4.12
CA ALA A 665 -12.63 11.08 3.07
C ALA A 665 -11.82 10.52 1.88
N PRO A 666 -11.15 9.36 2.03
CA PRO A 666 -10.18 8.85 1.06
C PRO A 666 -10.75 8.55 -0.32
N GLY A 667 -12.04 8.23 -0.40
CA GLY A 667 -12.76 7.97 -1.65
C GLY A 667 -13.18 9.24 -2.42
N ASN A 668 -12.98 10.44 -1.87
CA ASN A 668 -13.42 11.68 -2.50
C ASN A 668 -12.44 12.10 -3.59
N THR A 669 -12.90 12.00 -4.83
CA THR A 669 -12.10 12.35 -6.02
C THR A 669 -11.79 13.84 -6.10
N GLN A 670 -12.67 14.70 -5.56
CA GLN A 670 -12.45 16.14 -5.54
C GLN A 670 -11.33 16.54 -4.59
N TYR A 671 -11.28 15.95 -3.38
CA TYR A 671 -10.19 16.23 -2.44
C TYR A 671 -8.83 15.74 -2.96
N ARG A 672 -8.83 14.61 -3.67
CA ARG A 672 -7.63 14.09 -4.34
C ARG A 672 -7.15 15.01 -5.45
N LEU A 673 -8.08 15.57 -6.24
CA LEU A 673 -7.77 16.54 -7.27
C LEU A 673 -7.15 17.80 -6.69
N GLU A 674 -7.80 18.38 -5.67
CA GLU A 674 -7.34 19.63 -5.05
C GLU A 674 -5.99 19.44 -4.34
N LEU A 675 -5.77 18.30 -3.69
CA LEU A 675 -4.46 17.97 -3.14
C LEU A 675 -3.38 17.91 -4.23
N GLY A 676 -3.66 17.24 -5.36
CA GLY A 676 -2.73 17.17 -6.48
C GLY A 676 -2.42 18.55 -7.07
N LEU A 677 -3.43 19.40 -7.24
CA LEU A 677 -3.25 20.77 -7.74
C LEU A 677 -2.50 21.66 -6.75
N ALA A 678 -2.81 21.55 -5.45
CA ALA A 678 -2.12 22.28 -4.38
C ALA A 678 -0.64 21.88 -4.29
N LEU A 679 -0.33 20.58 -4.35
CA LEU A 679 1.05 20.08 -4.39
C LEU A 679 1.83 20.59 -5.61
N ALA A 680 1.19 20.67 -6.77
CA ALA A 680 1.83 21.24 -7.96
C ALA A 680 2.15 22.73 -7.77
N LYS A 681 1.24 23.48 -7.13
CA LYS A 681 1.42 24.92 -6.82
C LYS A 681 2.51 25.12 -5.75
N ALA A 682 2.56 24.27 -4.73
CA ALA A 682 3.57 24.31 -3.67
C ALA A 682 4.98 23.86 -4.11
N GLY A 683 5.15 23.40 -5.37
CA GLY A 683 6.47 23.02 -5.89
C GLY A 683 6.84 21.54 -5.68
N HIS A 684 5.85 20.66 -5.43
CA HIS A 684 6.02 19.22 -5.30
C HIS A 684 5.46 18.42 -6.49
N PRO A 685 5.99 18.61 -7.73
CA PRO A 685 5.40 18.04 -8.94
C PRO A 685 5.42 16.50 -8.97
N ALA A 686 6.41 15.87 -8.37
CA ALA A 686 6.50 14.41 -8.34
C ALA A 686 5.37 13.79 -7.49
N GLU A 687 5.08 14.38 -6.33
CA GLU A 687 3.99 13.93 -5.47
C GLU A 687 2.62 14.28 -6.07
N ALA A 688 2.47 15.47 -6.64
CA ALA A 688 1.26 15.90 -7.34
C ALA A 688 0.84 14.90 -8.42
N SER A 689 1.80 14.46 -9.26
CA SER A 689 1.56 13.48 -10.32
C SER A 689 1.05 12.13 -9.79
N VAL A 690 1.42 11.70 -8.58
CA VAL A 690 0.88 10.47 -7.98
C VAL A 690 -0.64 10.57 -7.80
N TYR A 691 -1.11 11.68 -7.23
CA TYR A 691 -2.55 11.88 -6.98
C TYR A 691 -3.34 12.14 -8.25
N LEU A 692 -2.81 12.97 -9.16
CA LEU A 692 -3.48 13.29 -10.42
C LEU A 692 -3.56 12.08 -11.35
N ASN A 693 -2.48 11.30 -11.49
CA ASN A 693 -2.50 10.06 -12.29
C ASN A 693 -3.38 8.97 -11.69
N ALA A 694 -3.45 8.86 -10.35
CA ALA A 694 -4.39 7.95 -9.70
C ALA A 694 -5.85 8.33 -10.00
N LEU A 695 -6.15 9.63 -10.12
CA LEU A 695 -7.46 10.11 -10.55
C LEU A 695 -7.71 9.80 -12.02
N LEU A 696 -6.76 10.08 -12.91
CA LEU A 696 -6.86 9.85 -14.36
C LEU A 696 -6.98 8.36 -14.73
N LYS A 697 -6.47 7.45 -13.91
CA LYS A 697 -6.70 6.00 -14.05
C LYS A 697 -8.19 5.61 -13.82
N ARG A 698 -8.88 6.33 -12.94
CA ARG A 698 -10.31 6.09 -12.64
C ARG A 698 -11.24 6.88 -13.54
N ASP A 699 -10.89 8.11 -13.84
CA ASP A 699 -11.64 9.07 -14.65
C ASP A 699 -10.71 9.68 -15.70
N PRO A 700 -10.51 8.99 -16.83
CA PRO A 700 -9.64 9.44 -17.91
C PRO A 700 -10.04 10.77 -18.55
N GLU A 701 -11.30 11.18 -18.41
CA GLU A 701 -11.85 12.40 -19.00
C GLU A 701 -11.80 13.60 -18.04
N ASN A 702 -11.20 13.45 -16.87
CA ASN A 702 -11.08 14.54 -15.90
C ASN A 702 -10.17 15.65 -16.43
N ALA A 703 -10.81 16.75 -16.82
CA ALA A 703 -10.15 17.86 -17.48
C ALA A 703 -9.14 18.58 -16.57
N LEU A 704 -9.51 18.83 -15.29
CA LEU A 704 -8.62 19.53 -14.34
C LEU A 704 -7.40 18.71 -13.96
N ALA A 705 -7.55 17.40 -13.78
CA ALA A 705 -6.43 16.52 -13.51
C ALA A 705 -5.47 16.44 -14.71
N SER A 706 -6.03 16.37 -15.94
CA SER A 706 -5.24 16.42 -17.18
C SER A 706 -4.51 17.74 -17.34
N LEU A 707 -5.14 18.86 -16.99
CA LEU A 707 -4.52 20.18 -17.01
C LEU A 707 -3.38 20.30 -15.99
N GLY A 708 -3.59 19.79 -14.77
CA GLY A 708 -2.54 19.75 -13.74
C GLY A 708 -1.31 18.96 -14.20
N GLU A 709 -1.51 17.76 -14.74
CA GLU A 709 -0.42 16.94 -15.31
C GLU A 709 0.24 17.60 -16.53
N ALA A 710 -0.54 18.27 -17.39
CA ALA A 710 -0.01 18.98 -18.53
C ALA A 710 0.97 20.10 -18.11
N ARG A 711 0.62 20.87 -17.09
CA ARG A 711 1.47 21.92 -16.52
C ARG A 711 2.74 21.37 -15.90
N ILE A 712 2.63 20.24 -15.17
CA ILE A 712 3.79 19.53 -14.60
C ILE A 712 4.73 19.05 -15.72
N ALA A 713 4.19 18.40 -16.75
CA ALA A 713 4.98 17.92 -17.89
C ALA A 713 5.65 19.07 -18.66
N ALA A 714 4.95 20.18 -18.86
CA ALA A 714 5.49 21.38 -19.49
C ALA A 714 6.65 21.99 -18.69
N ALA A 715 6.50 22.09 -17.36
CA ALA A 715 7.54 22.57 -16.46
C ALA A 715 8.78 21.66 -16.43
N GLN A 716 8.60 20.35 -16.61
CA GLN A 716 9.67 19.36 -16.70
C GLN A 716 10.33 19.30 -18.11
N GLY A 717 9.88 20.11 -19.07
CA GLY A 717 10.40 20.11 -20.43
C GLY A 717 9.94 18.93 -21.31
N LYS A 718 8.99 18.11 -20.84
CA LYS A 718 8.40 16.99 -21.58
C LYS A 718 7.32 17.48 -22.55
N SER A 719 7.72 18.27 -23.55
CA SER A 719 6.80 19.00 -24.42
C SER A 719 5.79 18.11 -25.15
N ALA A 720 6.20 16.93 -25.64
CA ALA A 720 5.32 16.02 -26.38
C ALA A 720 4.20 15.45 -25.50
N ASP A 721 4.51 15.10 -24.24
CA ASP A 721 3.53 14.60 -23.30
C ASP A 721 2.61 15.72 -22.80
N ALA A 722 3.17 16.92 -22.56
CA ALA A 722 2.40 18.10 -22.18
C ALA A 722 1.34 18.44 -23.24
N VAL A 723 1.71 18.45 -24.54
CA VAL A 723 0.76 18.71 -25.65
C VAL A 723 -0.39 17.71 -25.63
N LYS A 724 -0.11 16.40 -25.49
CA LYS A 724 -1.14 15.36 -25.40
C LYS A 724 -2.08 15.59 -24.21
N LEU A 725 -1.52 15.94 -23.06
CA LEU A 725 -2.28 16.16 -21.83
C LEU A 725 -3.11 17.44 -21.90
N TYR A 726 -2.62 18.52 -22.55
CA TYR A 726 -3.41 19.72 -22.81
C TYR A 726 -4.58 19.45 -23.73
N HIS A 727 -4.42 18.70 -24.82
CA HIS A 727 -5.53 18.28 -25.67
C HIS A 727 -6.55 17.48 -24.88
N ARG A 728 -6.08 16.51 -24.08
CA ARG A 728 -6.96 15.73 -23.22
C ARG A 728 -7.72 16.59 -22.19
N ALA A 729 -7.08 17.63 -21.66
CA ALA A 729 -7.75 18.59 -20.77
C ALA A 729 -8.80 19.40 -21.52
N ILE A 730 -8.49 19.91 -22.72
CA ILE A 730 -9.39 20.71 -23.53
C ILE A 730 -10.63 19.92 -23.98
N ASP A 731 -10.44 18.65 -24.35
CA ASP A 731 -11.51 17.77 -24.83
C ASP A 731 -12.25 17.05 -23.69
N GLY A 732 -11.70 17.09 -22.48
CA GLY A 732 -12.24 16.41 -21.29
C GLY A 732 -13.52 17.04 -20.74
N SER A 733 -14.02 16.43 -19.68
CA SER A 733 -15.27 16.84 -19.02
C SER A 733 -15.03 18.02 -18.08
N TRP A 734 -15.62 19.17 -18.40
CA TRP A 734 -15.60 20.38 -17.58
C TRP A 734 -16.93 20.56 -16.84
N LEU A 735 -16.89 20.94 -15.59
CA LEU A 735 -18.09 21.31 -14.83
C LEU A 735 -18.61 22.67 -15.29
N ALA A 736 -19.91 22.90 -15.16
CA ALA A 736 -20.52 24.20 -15.46
C ALA A 736 -19.82 25.31 -14.65
N GLY A 737 -19.38 26.37 -15.32
CA GLY A 737 -18.65 27.49 -14.72
C GLY A 737 -17.11 27.36 -14.81
N GLN A 738 -16.57 26.28 -15.36
CA GLN A 738 -15.13 26.09 -15.55
C GLN A 738 -14.63 26.38 -16.99
N GLU A 739 -15.45 26.99 -17.83
CA GLU A 739 -15.10 27.37 -19.20
C GLU A 739 -13.83 28.26 -19.27
N GLN A 740 -13.62 29.06 -18.21
CA GLN A 740 -12.44 29.91 -18.10
C GLN A 740 -11.15 29.10 -17.98
N ASN A 741 -11.16 28.00 -17.24
CA ASN A 741 -10.02 27.07 -17.12
C ASN A 741 -9.74 26.37 -18.45
N ARG A 742 -10.78 25.95 -19.16
CA ARG A 742 -10.65 25.36 -20.50
C ARG A 742 -10.01 26.33 -21.50
N MET A 743 -10.43 27.60 -21.45
CA MET A 743 -9.85 28.66 -22.27
C MET A 743 -8.38 28.89 -21.89
N GLN A 744 -8.06 28.93 -20.63
CA GLN A 744 -6.70 29.07 -20.13
C GLN A 744 -5.81 27.92 -20.61
N ALA A 745 -6.32 26.68 -20.60
CA ALA A 745 -5.62 25.49 -21.10
C ALA A 745 -5.24 25.66 -22.60
N ARG A 746 -6.16 26.20 -23.41
CA ARG A 746 -5.88 26.49 -24.83
C ARG A 746 -4.77 27.53 -24.99
N PHE A 747 -4.78 28.59 -24.19
CA PHE A 747 -3.72 29.61 -24.25
C PHE A 747 -2.37 29.05 -23.82
N GLU A 748 -2.33 28.23 -22.79
CA GLU A 748 -1.11 27.56 -22.33
C GLU A 748 -0.57 26.60 -23.41
N LEU A 749 -1.45 25.83 -24.05
CA LEU A 749 -1.10 24.95 -25.17
C LEU A 749 -0.54 25.75 -26.37
N ALA A 750 -1.23 26.81 -26.77
CA ALA A 750 -0.77 27.65 -27.87
C ALA A 750 0.62 28.26 -27.60
N THR A 751 0.85 28.71 -26.36
CA THR A 751 2.15 29.23 -25.92
C THR A 751 3.24 28.16 -25.95
N LEU A 752 2.91 26.93 -25.50
CA LEU A 752 3.86 25.80 -25.53
C LEU A 752 4.19 25.38 -26.96
N LEU A 753 3.20 25.34 -27.85
CA LEU A 753 3.38 25.00 -29.27
C LEU A 753 4.26 26.03 -29.98
N GLU A 754 4.04 27.33 -29.73
CA GLU A 754 4.87 28.41 -30.30
C GLU A 754 6.32 28.30 -29.82
N LYS A 755 6.52 28.08 -28.51
CA LYS A 755 7.86 27.87 -27.95
C LYS A 755 8.59 26.67 -28.57
N ASN A 756 7.85 25.65 -29.00
CA ASN A 756 8.39 24.47 -29.65
C ASN A 756 8.56 24.63 -31.18
N GLY A 757 8.30 25.81 -31.74
CA GLY A 757 8.40 26.07 -33.20
C GLY A 757 7.21 25.51 -34.00
N GLN A 758 6.11 25.18 -33.38
CA GLN A 758 4.89 24.65 -33.99
C GLN A 758 3.82 25.75 -34.19
N GLY A 759 4.23 26.92 -34.73
CA GLY A 759 3.41 28.12 -34.85
C GLY A 759 2.06 27.90 -35.54
N THR A 760 2.01 27.09 -36.60
CA THR A 760 0.73 26.78 -37.28
C THR A 760 -0.28 26.09 -36.40
N GLN A 761 0.17 25.19 -35.51
CA GLN A 761 -0.71 24.53 -34.56
C GLN A 761 -1.11 25.48 -33.43
N ALA A 762 -0.20 26.34 -32.97
CA ALA A 762 -0.51 27.37 -31.97
C ALA A 762 -1.62 28.34 -32.48
N ILE A 763 -1.54 28.76 -33.75
CA ILE A 763 -2.56 29.60 -34.39
C ILE A 763 -3.91 28.86 -34.46
N ALA A 764 -3.91 27.57 -34.82
CA ALA A 764 -5.13 26.78 -34.91
C ALA A 764 -5.83 26.68 -33.55
N GLU A 765 -5.08 26.50 -32.44
CA GLU A 765 -5.63 26.48 -31.09
C GLU A 765 -6.23 27.83 -30.66
N LEU A 766 -5.58 28.95 -31.04
CA LEU A 766 -6.12 30.28 -30.79
C LEU A 766 -7.42 30.53 -31.54
N LEU A 767 -7.48 30.10 -32.81
CA LEU A 767 -8.70 30.23 -33.62
C LEU A 767 -9.85 29.35 -33.07
N ALA A 768 -9.54 28.14 -32.59
CA ALA A 768 -10.51 27.27 -31.95
C ALA A 768 -11.07 27.85 -30.62
N ALA A 769 -10.30 28.75 -29.97
CA ALA A 769 -10.76 29.47 -28.79
C ALA A 769 -11.81 30.53 -29.06
N LEU A 770 -11.95 31.01 -30.29
CA LEU A 770 -12.90 32.07 -30.66
C LEU A 770 -14.38 31.66 -30.55
N GLY A 771 -14.69 30.38 -30.82
CA GLY A 771 -16.05 29.85 -30.71
C GLY A 771 -16.61 29.98 -29.29
N PRO A 772 -15.93 29.38 -28.27
CA PRO A 772 -16.31 29.52 -26.86
C PRO A 772 -16.29 30.98 -26.37
N ALA A 773 -15.38 31.83 -26.90
CA ALA A 773 -15.24 33.23 -26.53
C ALA A 773 -16.17 34.16 -27.30
N ALA A 774 -17.24 33.65 -27.93
CA ALA A 774 -18.05 34.44 -28.87
C ALA A 774 -18.58 35.78 -28.31
N ARG A 775 -18.83 35.91 -27.02
CA ARG A 775 -19.33 37.11 -26.34
C ARG A 775 -18.30 37.80 -25.44
N ASP A 776 -17.15 37.20 -25.21
CA ASP A 776 -16.12 37.79 -24.34
C ASP A 776 -15.16 38.64 -25.14
N THR A 777 -15.36 39.94 -25.13
CA THR A 777 -14.55 40.90 -25.85
C THR A 777 -13.10 40.96 -25.33
N VAL A 778 -12.89 40.74 -24.01
CA VAL A 778 -11.55 40.77 -23.39
C VAL A 778 -10.73 39.58 -23.87
N VAL A 779 -11.32 38.37 -23.83
CA VAL A 779 -10.68 37.14 -24.31
C VAL A 779 -10.37 37.26 -25.84
N ARG A 780 -11.31 37.78 -26.62
CA ARG A 780 -11.10 37.96 -28.07
C ARG A 780 -9.96 38.95 -28.39
N LYS A 781 -9.84 40.03 -27.62
CA LYS A 781 -8.70 40.98 -27.77
C LYS A 781 -7.39 40.25 -27.45
N LYS A 782 -7.35 39.46 -26.39
CA LYS A 782 -6.17 38.65 -26.06
C LYS A 782 -5.81 37.65 -27.16
N ILE A 783 -6.79 36.99 -27.77
CA ILE A 783 -6.57 36.10 -28.92
C ILE A 783 -6.01 36.87 -30.12
N GLY A 784 -6.60 38.00 -30.46
CA GLY A 784 -6.11 38.84 -31.53
C GLY A 784 -4.64 39.31 -31.35
N SER A 785 -4.28 39.69 -30.11
CA SER A 785 -2.91 40.07 -29.77
C SER A 785 -1.93 38.90 -29.85
N LEU A 786 -2.32 37.70 -29.40
CA LEU A 786 -1.50 36.49 -29.52
C LEU A 786 -1.33 36.05 -30.96
N LEU A 787 -2.35 36.14 -31.82
CA LEU A 787 -2.25 35.87 -33.24
C LEU A 787 -1.26 36.79 -33.93
N LEU A 788 -1.24 38.09 -33.55
CA LEU A 788 -0.23 39.02 -34.03
C LEU A 788 1.18 38.58 -33.63
N SER A 789 1.37 38.25 -32.35
CA SER A 789 2.71 37.86 -31.87
C SER A 789 3.20 36.55 -32.49
N TYR A 790 2.30 35.66 -32.92
CA TYR A 790 2.60 34.38 -33.57
C TYR A 790 2.67 34.48 -35.10
N GLY A 791 2.67 35.68 -35.65
CA GLY A 791 2.84 35.95 -37.09
C GLY A 791 1.62 35.61 -37.93
N ALA A 792 0.42 35.70 -37.38
CA ALA A 792 -0.86 35.50 -38.06
C ALA A 792 -1.68 36.81 -38.15
N PRO A 793 -1.19 37.83 -38.88
CA PRO A 793 -1.82 39.14 -38.90
C PRO A 793 -3.17 39.17 -39.64
N ARG A 794 -3.41 38.27 -40.61
CA ARG A 794 -4.71 38.20 -41.31
C ARG A 794 -5.81 37.76 -40.35
N GLU A 795 -5.57 36.68 -39.61
CA GLU A 795 -6.50 36.12 -38.64
C GLU A 795 -6.74 37.10 -37.48
N ALA A 796 -5.67 37.80 -37.06
CA ALA A 796 -5.79 38.84 -36.03
C ALA A 796 -6.68 40.02 -36.52
N ALA A 797 -6.49 40.47 -37.76
CA ALA A 797 -7.30 41.53 -38.36
C ALA A 797 -8.78 41.15 -38.38
N ASP A 798 -9.09 39.90 -38.72
CA ASP A 798 -10.48 39.41 -38.72
C ASP A 798 -11.09 39.41 -37.32
N VAL A 799 -10.31 39.02 -36.31
CA VAL A 799 -10.75 39.06 -34.90
C VAL A 799 -11.05 40.51 -34.48
N PHE A 800 -10.15 41.44 -34.77
CA PHE A 800 -10.33 42.85 -34.41
C PHE A 800 -11.47 43.52 -35.19
N ARG A 801 -11.63 43.21 -36.49
CA ARG A 801 -12.80 43.72 -37.30
C ARG A 801 -14.13 43.23 -36.67
N ASN A 802 -14.21 41.98 -36.25
CA ASN A 802 -15.38 41.46 -35.58
C ASN A 802 -15.63 42.14 -34.23
N LEU A 803 -14.58 42.47 -33.46
CA LEU A 803 -14.71 43.24 -32.21
C LEU A 803 -15.25 44.63 -32.46
N ILE A 804 -14.78 45.33 -33.50
CA ILE A 804 -15.25 46.66 -33.92
C ILE A 804 -16.70 46.61 -34.38
N GLN A 805 -17.18 45.50 -34.99
CA GLN A 805 -18.59 45.34 -35.33
C GLN A 805 -19.50 45.20 -34.08
N LEU A 806 -18.93 44.68 -32.96
CA LEU A 806 -19.66 44.56 -31.69
C LEU A 806 -19.69 45.89 -30.92
N ASP A 807 -18.56 46.62 -30.96
CA ASP A 807 -18.41 47.92 -30.32
C ASP A 807 -17.55 48.84 -31.23
N ASP A 808 -18.21 49.77 -31.88
CA ASP A 808 -17.59 50.72 -32.83
C ASP A 808 -16.73 51.81 -32.16
N ARG A 809 -16.68 51.85 -30.82
CA ARG A 809 -15.88 52.75 -30.00
C ARG A 809 -14.74 52.08 -29.26
N ASP A 810 -14.48 50.81 -29.50
CA ASP A 810 -13.41 50.09 -28.87
C ASP A 810 -12.02 50.51 -29.39
N ALA A 811 -11.38 51.45 -28.68
CA ALA A 811 -10.06 51.96 -29.04
C ALA A 811 -8.99 50.87 -29.16
N GLN A 812 -9.03 49.84 -28.26
CA GLN A 812 -8.06 48.73 -28.26
C GLN A 812 -8.25 47.81 -29.46
N ALA A 813 -9.48 47.56 -29.90
CA ALA A 813 -9.77 46.82 -31.11
C ALA A 813 -9.25 47.55 -32.36
N TYR A 814 -9.43 48.86 -32.43
CA TYR A 814 -8.87 49.65 -33.50
C TYR A 814 -7.34 49.68 -33.50
N ALA A 815 -6.70 49.79 -32.33
CA ALA A 815 -5.25 49.73 -32.20
C ALA A 815 -4.72 48.37 -32.67
N GLY A 816 -5.34 47.25 -32.23
CA GLY A 816 -5.00 45.89 -32.67
C GLY A 816 -5.20 45.67 -34.17
N LEU A 817 -6.32 46.18 -34.75
CA LEU A 817 -6.54 46.16 -36.18
C LEU A 817 -5.45 46.93 -36.93
N GLY A 818 -5.08 48.12 -36.44
CA GLY A 818 -4.00 48.92 -37.01
C GLY A 818 -2.67 48.19 -37.04
N GLN A 819 -2.33 47.46 -35.94
CA GLN A 819 -1.12 46.66 -35.91
C GLN A 819 -1.18 45.46 -36.89
N ALA A 820 -2.33 44.81 -36.98
CA ALA A 820 -2.53 43.70 -37.90
C ALA A 820 -2.39 44.15 -39.37
N GLU A 821 -3.05 45.24 -39.72
CA GLU A 821 -2.99 45.81 -41.09
C GLU A 821 -1.60 46.35 -41.41
N LEU A 822 -0.89 46.86 -40.39
CA LEU A 822 0.50 47.30 -40.58
C LEU A 822 1.44 46.11 -40.86
N ALA A 823 1.23 44.99 -40.16
CA ALA A 823 1.96 43.76 -40.41
C ALA A 823 1.64 43.14 -41.80
N LEU A 824 0.45 43.38 -42.32
CA LEU A 824 0.02 42.99 -43.66
C LEU A 824 0.47 43.97 -44.73
N GLU A 825 1.18 45.04 -44.33
CA GLU A 825 1.59 46.15 -45.22
C GLU A 825 0.41 46.94 -45.87
N ASN A 826 -0.76 46.84 -45.23
CA ASN A 826 -1.96 47.53 -45.66
C ASN A 826 -2.04 48.93 -44.99
N TYR A 827 -1.14 49.83 -45.39
CA TYR A 827 -0.95 51.09 -44.69
C TYR A 827 -2.16 52.03 -44.67
N PRO A 828 -3.05 52.08 -45.73
CA PRO A 828 -4.24 52.94 -45.70
C PRO A 828 -5.19 52.49 -44.54
N GLU A 829 -5.45 51.21 -44.47
CA GLU A 829 -6.34 50.65 -43.44
C GLU A 829 -5.69 50.74 -42.05
N ALA A 830 -4.37 50.47 -41.93
CA ALA A 830 -3.63 50.65 -40.69
C ALA A 830 -3.71 52.09 -40.17
N HIS A 831 -3.49 53.10 -41.07
CA HIS A 831 -3.59 54.49 -40.71
C HIS A 831 -4.99 54.87 -40.23
N ALA A 832 -6.03 54.42 -40.95
CA ALA A 832 -7.43 54.70 -40.59
C ALA A 832 -7.78 54.08 -39.23
N ALA A 833 -7.28 52.88 -38.96
CA ALA A 833 -7.51 52.20 -37.71
C ALA A 833 -6.81 52.91 -36.54
N PHE A 834 -5.52 53.27 -36.65
CA PHE A 834 -4.82 54.02 -35.60
C PHE A 834 -5.43 55.40 -35.33
N LEU A 835 -5.89 56.10 -36.41
CA LEU A 835 -6.56 57.35 -36.22
C LEU A 835 -7.84 57.22 -35.41
N LYS A 836 -8.62 56.20 -35.65
CA LYS A 836 -9.80 55.90 -34.86
C LYS A 836 -9.45 55.45 -33.42
N ALA A 837 -8.40 54.64 -33.24
CA ALA A 837 -7.94 54.24 -31.90
C ALA A 837 -7.63 55.50 -31.06
N LEU A 838 -6.88 56.44 -31.58
CA LEU A 838 -6.56 57.72 -30.91
C LEU A 838 -7.71 58.67 -30.78
N GLN A 839 -8.71 58.60 -31.67
CA GLN A 839 -9.94 59.36 -31.53
C GLN A 839 -10.75 58.95 -30.28
N TRP A 840 -10.81 57.64 -29.99
CA TRP A 840 -11.52 57.08 -28.84
C TRP A 840 -10.65 57.01 -27.57
N ASN A 841 -9.34 56.90 -27.71
CA ASN A 841 -8.39 56.95 -26.60
C ASN A 841 -7.18 57.86 -26.95
N PRO A 842 -7.29 59.18 -26.73
CA PRO A 842 -6.21 60.11 -27.04
C PRO A 842 -4.93 59.91 -26.23
N SER A 843 -5.00 59.19 -25.11
CA SER A 843 -3.86 58.87 -24.21
C SER A 843 -3.11 57.62 -24.61
N ASP A 844 -3.46 56.94 -25.71
CA ASP A 844 -2.76 55.78 -26.19
C ASP A 844 -1.41 56.12 -26.82
N GLU A 845 -0.38 56.21 -26.00
CA GLU A 845 0.99 56.52 -26.41
C GLU A 845 1.56 55.45 -27.38
N MET A 846 1.06 54.24 -27.32
CA MET A 846 1.55 53.14 -28.15
C MET A 846 1.11 53.23 -29.60
N SER A 847 -0.07 53.79 -29.89
CA SER A 847 -0.59 53.90 -31.24
C SER A 847 -0.05 55.12 -31.99
N LYS A 848 0.43 56.16 -31.30
CA LYS A 848 0.98 57.39 -31.94
C LYS A 848 2.14 57.11 -32.88
N PRO A 849 3.21 56.37 -32.51
CA PRO A 849 4.31 56.06 -33.42
C PRO A 849 3.87 55.31 -34.69
N TYR A 850 2.92 54.42 -34.56
CA TYR A 850 2.40 53.64 -35.70
C TYR A 850 1.51 54.48 -36.63
N LEU A 851 0.76 55.40 -36.08
CA LEU A 851 -0.02 56.33 -36.83
C LEU A 851 0.95 57.24 -37.69
N ASP A 852 1.99 57.79 -37.06
CA ASP A 852 3.02 58.59 -37.75
C ASP A 852 3.77 57.77 -38.80
N LEU A 853 4.15 56.52 -38.49
CA LEU A 853 4.78 55.62 -39.47
C LEU A 853 3.88 55.38 -40.69
N SER A 854 2.62 54.94 -40.44
CA SER A 854 1.68 54.73 -41.55
C SER A 854 1.43 56.01 -42.40
N ALA A 855 1.29 57.14 -41.75
CA ALA A 855 1.18 58.44 -42.44
C ALA A 855 2.39 58.77 -43.33
N ARG A 856 3.62 58.57 -42.83
CA ARG A 856 4.86 58.77 -43.59
C ARG A 856 4.97 57.79 -44.75
N VAL A 857 4.65 56.53 -44.57
CA VAL A 857 4.65 55.52 -45.63
C VAL A 857 3.66 55.95 -46.74
N LEU A 858 2.45 56.34 -46.38
CA LEU A 858 1.45 56.82 -47.35
C LEU A 858 1.87 58.12 -48.05
N ALA A 859 2.54 59.00 -47.35
CA ALA A 859 3.07 60.26 -47.95
C ALA A 859 4.19 59.98 -48.91
N LEU A 860 5.08 59.02 -48.66
CA LEU A 860 6.19 58.63 -49.47
C LEU A 860 5.86 57.69 -50.64
N ASP A 861 4.73 56.97 -50.61
CA ASP A 861 4.34 55.99 -51.64
C ASP A 861 4.04 56.65 -52.95
N PRO A 862 4.90 56.52 -54.03
CA PRO A 862 4.72 57.16 -55.34
C PRO A 862 3.68 56.42 -56.19
N ASN A 863 3.26 55.21 -55.80
CA ASN A 863 2.26 54.37 -56.47
C ASN A 863 0.86 54.46 -55.84
N ALA A 864 0.63 55.41 -54.95
CA ALA A 864 -0.65 55.61 -54.33
C ALA A 864 -1.71 56.02 -55.41
N ARG A 865 -2.92 55.41 -55.27
CA ARG A 865 -4.02 55.60 -56.23
C ARG A 865 -4.41 57.09 -56.34
N GLY A 866 -4.57 57.60 -57.61
CA GLY A 866 -5.06 58.93 -57.87
C GLY A 866 -4.01 60.05 -57.85
N LEU A 867 -2.72 59.74 -57.77
CA LEU A 867 -1.64 60.71 -57.84
C LEU A 867 -1.47 61.25 -59.23
N ARG A 868 -1.33 62.55 -59.32
CA ARG A 868 -0.92 63.23 -60.57
C ARG A 868 0.59 63.04 -60.79
N ALA A 869 1.02 63.04 -62.06
CA ALA A 869 2.44 62.87 -62.49
C ALA A 869 3.41 63.70 -61.63
N ALA A 870 3.09 64.96 -61.42
CA ALA A 870 3.92 65.88 -60.60
C ALA A 870 4.06 65.40 -59.12
N ALA A 871 2.99 64.94 -58.54
CA ALA A 871 3.03 64.41 -57.14
C ALA A 871 3.78 63.04 -57.05
N ARG A 872 3.63 62.18 -58.06
CA ARG A 872 4.38 60.94 -58.21
C ARG A 872 5.89 61.21 -58.36
N TYR A 873 6.25 62.15 -59.22
CA TYR A 873 7.65 62.61 -59.38
C TYR A 873 8.23 63.14 -58.02
N GLN A 874 7.48 64.00 -57.33
CA GLN A 874 7.93 64.58 -56.06
C GLN A 874 8.22 63.50 -55.04
N ARG A 875 7.30 62.59 -54.86
CA ARG A 875 7.45 61.50 -53.92
C ARG A 875 8.59 60.55 -54.29
N SER A 876 8.75 60.20 -55.57
CA SER A 876 9.87 59.36 -56.00
C SER A 876 11.22 60.06 -55.79
N LYS A 877 11.26 61.41 -55.95
CA LYS A 877 12.45 62.21 -55.66
C LYS A 877 12.77 62.27 -54.17
N GLU A 878 11.78 62.43 -53.31
CA GLU A 878 11.94 62.39 -51.87
C GLU A 878 12.42 61.01 -51.38
N LEU A 879 11.90 59.94 -51.96
CA LEU A 879 12.32 58.59 -51.66
C LEU A 879 13.78 58.34 -52.05
N LEU A 880 14.16 58.72 -53.28
CA LEU A 880 15.53 58.62 -53.75
C LEU A 880 16.48 59.46 -52.88
N GLN A 881 16.09 60.70 -52.51
CA GLN A 881 16.90 61.56 -51.67
C GLN A 881 17.12 60.92 -50.27
N ALA A 882 16.08 60.37 -49.68
CA ALA A 882 16.17 59.66 -48.39
C ALA A 882 17.14 58.49 -48.49
N GLU A 883 17.07 57.70 -49.58
CA GLU A 883 17.92 56.51 -49.72
C GLU A 883 19.37 56.87 -49.99
N VAL A 884 19.63 57.96 -50.80
CA VAL A 884 20.98 58.55 -51.03
C VAL A 884 21.59 58.98 -49.68
N MET A 885 20.83 59.58 -48.80
CA MET A 885 21.31 59.91 -47.42
C MET A 885 21.64 58.69 -46.57
N ARG A 886 20.86 57.64 -46.72
CA ARG A 886 21.08 56.37 -45.96
C ARG A 886 22.34 55.66 -46.39
N ILE A 887 22.55 55.50 -47.74
CA ILE A 887 23.73 54.81 -48.28
C ILE A 887 25.05 55.57 -48.00
N GLN A 888 24.99 56.89 -47.82
CA GLN A 888 26.15 57.70 -47.44
C GLN A 888 26.68 57.36 -46.05
N HIS A 889 25.83 56.93 -45.15
CA HIS A 889 26.26 56.47 -43.85
C HIS A 889 26.98 55.10 -43.86
N CYS A 890 26.84 54.34 -44.93
CA CYS A 890 27.53 53.06 -45.16
C CYS A 890 28.86 53.13 -45.84
N GLN A 891 29.47 54.32 -45.88
CA GLN A 891 30.78 54.63 -46.57
C GLN A 891 30.83 54.36 -48.10
N THR A 892 29.68 54.17 -48.72
CA THR A 892 29.54 54.09 -50.19
C THR A 892 28.93 55.38 -50.75
N GLY A 893 29.55 55.97 -51.72
CA GLY A 893 29.00 57.19 -52.34
C GLY A 893 27.80 56.88 -53.26
N PRO A 894 26.82 57.82 -53.34
CA PRO A 894 25.72 57.70 -54.28
C PRO A 894 26.26 57.62 -55.69
N THR A 895 25.62 56.90 -56.61
CA THR A 895 25.97 56.84 -57.99
C THR A 895 25.83 58.24 -58.63
N ALA A 896 26.72 58.58 -59.64
CA ALA A 896 26.62 59.85 -60.33
C ALA A 896 25.24 60.04 -60.99
N GLN A 897 24.55 58.95 -61.34
CA GLN A 897 23.18 58.92 -61.86
C GLN A 897 22.15 59.37 -60.86
N ALA A 898 22.26 58.88 -59.59
CA ALA A 898 21.34 59.27 -58.52
C ALA A 898 21.47 60.75 -58.18
N GLN A 899 22.70 61.28 -58.12
CA GLN A 899 22.95 62.71 -57.89
C GLN A 899 22.37 63.55 -58.99
N LYS A 900 22.56 63.17 -60.31
CA LYS A 900 21.99 63.81 -61.44
C LYS A 900 20.46 63.81 -61.45
N ALA A 901 19.84 62.68 -61.04
CA ALA A 901 18.40 62.57 -60.96
C ALA A 901 17.81 63.52 -59.91
N LEU A 902 18.48 63.67 -58.78
CA LEU A 902 18.04 64.59 -57.71
C LEU A 902 18.09 66.06 -58.11
N THR A 903 19.02 66.45 -59.02
CA THR A 903 19.15 67.83 -59.51
C THR A 903 18.32 68.05 -60.75
N ALA A 904 17.72 67.08 -61.35
CA ALA A 904 16.86 67.17 -62.53
C ALA A 904 15.59 67.97 -62.30
N ASN A 905 15.16 68.76 -63.31
CA ASN A 905 13.88 69.48 -63.26
C ASN A 905 13.10 69.20 -64.59
N PRO A 906 12.43 68.02 -64.64
CA PRO A 906 11.76 67.51 -65.81
C PRO A 906 10.54 68.37 -66.19
N ARG A 907 10.27 68.46 -67.50
CA ARG A 907 9.03 69.05 -68.01
C ARG A 907 7.81 68.22 -67.62
N ARG A 908 6.65 68.79 -67.63
CA ARG A 908 5.42 68.13 -67.15
C ARG A 908 5.11 66.84 -67.92
N SER A 909 5.47 66.72 -69.18
CA SER A 909 5.35 65.54 -70.05
C SER A 909 6.35 64.45 -69.73
N GLU A 910 7.45 64.76 -69.06
CA GLU A 910 8.58 63.87 -68.73
C GLU A 910 8.57 63.44 -67.27
N MET A 911 7.60 63.96 -66.53
CA MET A 911 7.55 63.69 -65.07
C MET A 911 7.24 62.22 -64.65
N GLU A 912 6.52 61.50 -65.49
CA GLU A 912 6.22 60.06 -65.23
C GLU A 912 7.46 59.24 -65.51
N ASP A 913 8.18 59.39 -66.58
CA ASP A 913 9.42 58.70 -66.90
C ASP A 913 10.51 59.00 -65.84
N ALA A 914 10.61 60.30 -65.43
CA ALA A 914 11.52 60.73 -64.40
C ALA A 914 11.18 60.13 -63.01
N ALA A 915 9.89 59.99 -62.73
CA ALA A 915 9.45 59.31 -61.50
C ALA A 915 9.85 57.79 -61.48
N GLU A 916 9.70 57.15 -62.63
CA GLU A 916 10.06 55.74 -62.81
C GLU A 916 11.58 55.53 -62.66
N MET A 917 12.37 56.42 -63.32
CA MET A 917 13.82 56.39 -63.14
C MET A 917 14.28 56.68 -61.72
N ASN A 918 13.65 57.56 -60.95
CA ASN A 918 13.93 57.81 -59.54
C ASN A 918 13.64 56.60 -58.69
N LEU A 919 12.54 55.88 -58.95
CA LEU A 919 12.18 54.70 -58.29
C LEU A 919 13.19 53.58 -58.51
N GLN A 920 13.55 53.31 -59.72
CA GLN A 920 14.53 52.31 -60.10
C GLN A 920 15.89 52.56 -59.44
N LEU A 921 16.34 53.84 -59.43
CA LEU A 921 17.58 54.26 -58.78
C LEU A 921 17.49 54.11 -57.28
N ALA A 922 16.31 54.34 -56.59
CA ALA A 922 16.12 54.21 -55.20
C ALA A 922 16.10 52.72 -54.81
N GLU A 923 15.45 51.84 -55.61
CA GLU A 923 15.47 50.40 -55.45
C GLU A 923 16.87 49.79 -55.59
N ASP A 924 17.62 50.19 -56.57
CA ASP A 924 19.01 49.78 -56.79
C ASP A 924 19.91 50.16 -55.61
N LEU A 925 19.79 51.35 -55.09
CA LEU A 925 20.53 51.86 -53.93
C LEU A 925 20.12 51.08 -52.69
N TRP A 926 18.82 50.80 -52.49
CA TRP A 926 18.33 50.02 -51.38
C TRP A 926 18.83 48.59 -51.43
N MET A 927 18.88 47.95 -52.60
CA MET A 927 19.48 46.60 -52.74
C MET A 927 20.99 46.64 -52.48
N GLN A 928 21.71 47.76 -52.79
CA GLN A 928 23.11 47.90 -52.41
C GLN A 928 23.30 48.15 -50.94
N GLU A 929 22.42 48.94 -50.28
CA GLU A 929 22.39 49.08 -48.79
C GLU A 929 22.26 47.75 -48.12
N GLN A 930 21.32 46.92 -48.56
CA GLN A 930 21.07 45.57 -47.98
C GLN A 930 22.30 44.64 -48.10
N LYS A 931 23.13 44.81 -49.11
CA LYS A 931 24.33 43.98 -49.32
C LYS A 931 25.57 44.46 -48.59
N LEU A 932 25.71 45.79 -48.43
CA LEU A 932 26.94 46.45 -48.00
C LEU A 932 26.91 46.92 -46.53
N CYS A 933 25.74 47.18 -46.00
CA CYS A 933 25.59 47.62 -44.61
C CYS A 933 25.39 46.43 -43.71
N THR A 934 26.38 46.07 -42.89
CA THR A 934 26.27 45.05 -41.86
C THR A 934 26.26 45.69 -40.47
N PRO A 935 25.29 45.30 -39.55
CA PRO A 935 24.17 44.43 -39.86
C PRO A 935 23.14 45.10 -40.75
N ALA A 936 22.56 44.34 -41.67
CA ALA A 936 21.41 44.80 -42.43
C ALA A 936 20.45 45.51 -41.49
N LEU A 937 20.14 46.77 -41.67
CA LEU A 937 19.11 47.44 -40.90
C LEU A 937 17.80 46.76 -41.28
N SER A 938 17.45 45.70 -40.46
CA SER A 938 16.07 45.23 -40.46
C SER A 938 15.20 46.48 -40.39
N PRO A 939 14.23 46.69 -41.29
CA PRO A 939 13.45 47.90 -41.27
C PRO A 939 12.95 48.13 -39.85
N ASN A 940 13.62 49.10 -39.14
CA ASN A 940 13.20 49.41 -37.79
C ASN A 940 11.71 49.72 -37.83
N ALA A 941 10.98 49.41 -36.75
CA ALA A 941 9.54 49.61 -36.69
C ALA A 941 9.11 51.01 -37.14
N GLY A 942 10.05 52.03 -37.19
CA GLY A 942 9.85 53.36 -37.65
C GLY A 942 10.37 53.70 -39.08
N ASP A 943 10.96 52.70 -39.80
CA ASP A 943 11.56 53.01 -41.13
C ASP A 943 10.51 53.04 -42.27
N ALA A 944 9.97 54.21 -42.54
CA ALA A 944 9.01 54.42 -43.63
C ALA A 944 9.60 54.21 -45.01
N VAL A 945 10.87 54.65 -45.23
CA VAL A 945 11.57 54.56 -46.52
C VAL A 945 11.83 53.11 -46.90
N GLY A 946 12.45 52.35 -45.99
CA GLY A 946 12.72 50.93 -46.22
C GLY A 946 11.44 50.10 -46.46
N ARG A 947 10.33 50.38 -45.79
CA ARG A 947 9.04 49.73 -46.04
C ARG A 947 8.46 50.05 -47.46
N VAL A 948 8.58 51.30 -47.91
CA VAL A 948 8.13 51.66 -49.25
C VAL A 948 8.98 50.96 -50.32
N LEU A 949 10.31 50.92 -50.12
CA LEU A 949 11.23 50.28 -51.08
C LEU A 949 11.08 48.76 -51.08
N ALA A 950 10.97 48.14 -49.95
CA ALA A 950 10.68 46.68 -49.82
C ALA A 950 9.42 46.31 -50.61
N ARG A 951 8.35 47.06 -50.45
CA ARG A 951 7.09 46.84 -51.17
C ARG A 951 7.20 47.07 -52.67
N LEU A 952 8.04 48.03 -53.13
CA LEU A 952 8.26 48.30 -54.54
C LEU A 952 9.10 47.20 -55.20
N SER A 953 10.15 46.73 -54.50
CA SER A 953 11.04 45.67 -55.00
C SER A 953 10.41 44.27 -55.00
N ALA A 954 9.33 44.04 -54.23
CA ALA A 954 8.56 42.80 -54.21
C ALA A 954 7.54 42.70 -55.38
N ARG A 955 7.39 43.74 -56.20
CA ARG A 955 6.57 43.73 -57.40
C ARG A 955 7.39 43.38 -58.64
#